data_710f94f56d4bc389dc3cde7390f57512
#
_entry.id   710f94f56d4bc389dc3cde7390f57512
#
_cell.length_a   1.000
_cell.length_b   1.000
_cell.length_c   1.000
_cell.angle_alpha   90.00
_cell.angle_beta   90.00
_cell.angle_gamma   90.00
#
_symmetry.space_group_name_H-M   'P 1'
#
loop_
_entity.id
_entity.type
_entity.pdbx_description
1 polymer ?
#
loop_
_entity_poly.entity_id
_entity_poly.type
_entity_poly.pdbx_seq_one_letter_code
_entity_poly.pdbx_strand_id
1 'polypeptide(L)'
;QSESLIGPLMQTISHQHWKVRVAAIEATGAVIQFGNGKSVDDVLSHFAQRLFDDVPQVRRAVASVVGGWLLRLRDRYSFFHKLIPLLLSSLSDEVPEVRQLAVSLWEDVGLQWQKENEEDLKDKLDFAPPTPPHYPPHEHRPVLGCRELVFRNLSKILPALCHDITDWVVGTRVKSAQLLPVLLLHAEDHATQHLEIVLRTLFQACTDEEAAVVHSCMRSAELVGTFVSPEVFLKLILSTLKKAPSASGLLVLASAMRGCPREALQPHLAAIATELAQAHICQASENDLYLERLLLCVQTLVSVCREDCGVGSLQLMDVLLTIVALASVTGLRDKAQETMDLLARAEDVSGCQDLYRKHMGPLLERVTASHLDWTAHSPELLQFSVIITQSGPALGEALPHVMPTLRACLQPSRDPQMRLKLFSTLSTVLLRATDTIDSQGQFPSYLETVTKDILAPNLQWHAGRTAAAIRTAAVSCLWALTSSEVLSAKQIQDVQETLMPQVLTTLEEDSQMTRLISCRIINTFLKTSGSMTDPEKLIKIYPELLKRLDDVSNDVRMAAASTLVTWLQCVKGADGKSYYQSSVQYLYRELLVHLDDPERAIQDAILEVLKEGSELFPDLLVRETEAVIHKHRSATYCEQLLQHVQAVPATQ
;
A
#
# COMPACT_ATOMS: atom_id res chain seq x y z
N GLN A 1 59.99 31.66 -14.64
CA GLN A 1 60.78 30.46 -15.04
C GLN A 1 60.21 29.16 -14.41
N SER A 2 59.77 29.20 -13.13
CA SER A 2 59.28 28.00 -12.44
C SER A 2 57.98 27.45 -13.01
N GLU A 3 57.14 28.27 -13.59
CA GLU A 3 55.86 27.83 -14.14
C GLU A 3 55.96 26.95 -15.39
N SER A 4 57.14 26.97 -16.07
CA SER A 4 57.39 26.01 -17.15
C SER A 4 57.44 24.56 -16.69
N LEU A 5 57.53 24.33 -15.36
CA LEU A 5 57.52 22.99 -14.76
C LEU A 5 56.11 22.40 -14.65
N ILE A 6 55.06 23.21 -14.75
CA ILE A 6 53.66 22.76 -14.54
C ILE A 6 53.26 21.69 -15.57
N GLY A 7 53.57 21.89 -16.84
CA GLY A 7 53.29 20.89 -17.89
C GLY A 7 53.84 19.50 -17.58
N PRO A 8 55.17 19.39 -17.37
CA PRO A 8 55.79 18.12 -16.96
C PRO A 8 55.23 17.54 -15.66
N LEU A 9 54.92 18.35 -14.65
CA LEU A 9 54.33 17.90 -13.40
C LEU A 9 52.94 17.31 -13.61
N MET A 10 52.13 17.89 -14.47
CA MET A 10 50.79 17.35 -14.78
C MET A 10 50.86 16.04 -15.54
N GLN A 11 51.90 15.78 -16.28
CA GLN A 11 52.14 14.45 -16.87
C GLN A 11 52.56 13.42 -15.81
N THR A 12 53.26 13.85 -14.78
CA THR A 12 53.77 13.00 -13.69
C THR A 12 52.67 12.69 -12.63
N ILE A 13 51.68 13.56 -12.48
CA ILE A 13 50.64 13.45 -11.42
C ILE A 13 49.77 12.19 -11.55
N SER A 14 49.79 11.55 -12.70
CA SER A 14 49.09 10.28 -12.95
C SER A 14 50.00 9.07 -13.02
N HIS A 15 51.24 9.19 -12.55
CA HIS A 15 52.21 8.11 -12.55
C HIS A 15 51.72 6.89 -11.77
N GLN A 16 52.09 5.68 -12.20
CA GLN A 16 51.64 4.44 -11.58
C GLN A 16 52.05 4.27 -10.10
N HIS A 17 53.19 4.83 -9.70
CA HIS A 17 53.64 4.77 -8.30
C HIS A 17 53.09 5.95 -7.50
N TRP A 18 52.35 5.66 -6.44
CA TRP A 18 51.71 6.69 -5.62
C TRP A 18 52.68 7.70 -5.00
N LYS A 19 53.89 7.28 -4.61
CA LYS A 19 54.90 8.20 -4.06
C LYS A 19 55.32 9.27 -5.08
N VAL A 20 55.34 8.90 -6.36
CA VAL A 20 55.62 9.84 -7.45
C VAL A 20 54.45 10.81 -7.63
N ARG A 21 53.22 10.30 -7.53
CA ARG A 21 52.03 11.16 -7.56
C ARG A 21 52.03 12.17 -6.42
N VAL A 22 52.34 11.73 -5.19
CA VAL A 22 52.46 12.64 -4.03
C VAL A 22 53.51 13.70 -4.26
N ALA A 23 54.70 13.30 -4.69
CA ALA A 23 55.81 14.24 -4.98
C ALA A 23 55.43 15.26 -6.07
N ALA A 24 54.73 14.83 -7.12
CA ALA A 24 54.26 15.71 -8.18
C ALA A 24 53.25 16.73 -7.65
N ILE A 25 52.32 16.31 -6.79
CA ILE A 25 51.33 17.19 -6.15
C ILE A 25 52.03 18.24 -5.27
N GLU A 26 52.96 17.80 -4.42
CA GLU A 26 53.70 18.69 -3.52
C GLU A 26 54.56 19.68 -4.29
N ALA A 27 55.27 19.23 -5.34
CA ALA A 27 56.05 20.07 -6.22
C ALA A 27 55.19 21.12 -6.93
N THR A 28 54.05 20.72 -7.45
CA THR A 28 53.07 21.64 -8.07
C THR A 28 52.62 22.69 -7.06
N GLY A 29 52.34 22.28 -5.84
CA GLY A 29 51.98 23.17 -4.74
C GLY A 29 53.01 24.27 -4.51
N ALA A 30 54.27 23.88 -4.43
CA ALA A 30 55.37 24.82 -4.23
C ALA A 30 55.59 25.75 -5.44
N VAL A 31 55.59 25.21 -6.64
CA VAL A 31 55.75 26.00 -7.89
C VAL A 31 54.68 27.10 -8.00
N ILE A 32 53.43 26.78 -7.74
CA ILE A 32 52.35 27.76 -7.83
C ILE A 32 52.38 28.74 -6.67
N GLN A 33 52.64 28.28 -5.44
CA GLN A 33 52.66 29.14 -4.26
C GLN A 33 53.77 30.21 -4.32
N PHE A 34 54.96 29.83 -4.77
CA PHE A 34 56.11 30.71 -4.82
C PHE A 34 56.34 31.35 -6.19
N GLY A 35 55.53 30.96 -7.19
CA GLY A 35 55.50 31.58 -8.50
C GLY A 35 54.54 32.77 -8.56
N ASN A 36 54.00 33.07 -9.76
CA ASN A 36 53.06 34.15 -9.95
C ASN A 36 51.58 33.74 -9.73
N GLY A 37 51.30 32.44 -9.50
CA GLY A 37 49.98 31.91 -9.20
C GLY A 37 49.02 31.82 -10.39
N LYS A 38 49.42 32.22 -11.58
CA LYS A 38 48.52 32.23 -12.76
C LYS A 38 48.14 30.84 -13.25
N SER A 39 48.97 29.84 -12.96
CA SER A 39 48.78 28.46 -13.42
C SER A 39 47.80 27.63 -12.56
N VAL A 40 47.15 28.23 -11.56
CA VAL A 40 46.17 27.49 -10.72
C VAL A 40 45.09 26.85 -11.60
N ASP A 41 44.56 27.57 -12.55
CA ASP A 41 43.51 27.05 -13.45
C ASP A 41 43.98 25.83 -14.28
N ASP A 42 45.24 25.76 -14.61
CA ASP A 42 45.81 24.68 -15.42
C ASP A 42 45.91 23.35 -14.65
N VAL A 43 45.91 23.40 -13.32
CA VAL A 43 46.12 22.21 -12.46
C VAL A 43 44.83 21.72 -11.78
N LEU A 44 43.78 22.52 -11.75
CA LEU A 44 42.54 22.20 -10.99
C LEU A 44 41.89 20.88 -11.39
N SER A 45 41.77 20.61 -12.69
CA SER A 45 41.20 19.37 -13.18
C SER A 45 42.00 18.14 -12.78
N HIS A 46 43.32 18.26 -12.80
CA HIS A 46 44.24 17.19 -12.38
C HIS A 46 44.13 16.92 -10.89
N PHE A 47 44.06 17.96 -10.07
CA PHE A 47 43.88 17.82 -8.62
C PHE A 47 42.49 17.23 -8.28
N ALA A 48 41.46 17.64 -8.97
CA ALA A 48 40.12 17.06 -8.80
C ALA A 48 40.10 15.55 -9.07
N GLN A 49 40.81 15.10 -10.12
CA GLN A 49 40.98 13.67 -10.40
C GLN A 49 41.72 12.91 -9.29
N ARG A 50 42.71 13.54 -8.65
CA ARG A 50 43.45 12.91 -7.55
C ARG A 50 42.66 12.79 -6.26
N LEU A 51 41.52 13.45 -6.14
CA LEU A 51 40.58 13.21 -5.05
C LEU A 51 39.90 11.83 -5.16
N PHE A 52 39.91 11.22 -6.34
CA PHE A 52 39.42 9.85 -6.58
C PHE A 52 40.54 8.79 -6.51
N ASP A 53 41.77 9.18 -6.14
CA ASP A 53 42.89 8.25 -6.07
C ASP A 53 42.61 7.16 -5.02
N ASP A 54 42.97 5.93 -5.33
CA ASP A 54 42.80 4.79 -4.42
C ASP A 54 43.69 4.90 -3.17
N VAL A 55 44.82 5.63 -3.29
CA VAL A 55 45.81 5.75 -2.22
C VAL A 55 45.51 6.97 -1.35
N PRO A 56 45.22 6.78 -0.05
CA PRO A 56 44.88 7.89 0.86
C PRO A 56 45.95 8.97 0.95
N GLN A 57 47.22 8.60 0.85
CA GLN A 57 48.36 9.55 0.90
C GLN A 57 48.33 10.53 -0.27
N VAL A 58 47.83 10.11 -1.45
CA VAL A 58 47.65 10.99 -2.61
C VAL A 58 46.52 11.97 -2.34
N ARG A 59 45.39 11.50 -1.85
CA ARG A 59 44.23 12.35 -1.49
C ARG A 59 44.61 13.33 -0.38
N ARG A 60 45.39 12.88 0.61
CA ARG A 60 45.93 13.72 1.68
C ARG A 60 46.82 14.82 1.14
N ALA A 61 47.70 14.50 0.19
CA ALA A 61 48.59 15.49 -0.45
C ALA A 61 47.80 16.58 -1.19
N VAL A 62 46.72 16.22 -1.89
CA VAL A 62 45.83 17.18 -2.55
C VAL A 62 45.20 18.11 -1.51
N ALA A 63 44.64 17.58 -0.44
CA ALA A 63 44.04 18.39 0.64
C ALA A 63 45.05 19.34 1.27
N SER A 64 46.28 18.87 1.54
CA SER A 64 47.36 19.66 2.11
C SER A 64 47.77 20.82 1.21
N VAL A 65 47.93 20.57 -0.08
CA VAL A 65 48.33 21.59 -1.06
C VAL A 65 47.23 22.63 -1.26
N VAL A 66 45.97 22.17 -1.45
CA VAL A 66 44.81 23.07 -1.66
C VAL A 66 44.58 23.94 -0.41
N GLY A 67 44.64 23.35 0.78
CA GLY A 67 44.55 24.08 2.04
C GLY A 67 45.67 25.11 2.20
N GLY A 68 46.89 24.72 1.82
CA GLY A 68 48.03 25.62 1.80
C GLY A 68 47.88 26.81 0.84
N TRP A 69 47.29 26.58 -0.33
CA TRP A 69 46.99 27.65 -1.27
C TRP A 69 45.90 28.60 -0.73
N LEU A 70 44.87 28.08 -0.11
CA LEU A 70 43.81 28.88 0.52
C LEU A 70 44.33 29.77 1.66
N LEU A 71 45.43 29.35 2.31
CA LEU A 71 46.10 30.11 3.38
C LEU A 71 47.18 31.07 2.87
N ARG A 72 47.98 30.68 1.88
CA ARG A 72 49.25 31.32 1.56
C ARG A 72 49.38 31.85 0.14
N LEU A 73 48.47 31.46 -0.78
CA LEU A 73 48.53 31.96 -2.15
C LEU A 73 48.26 33.46 -2.17
N ARG A 74 49.14 34.24 -2.87
CA ARG A 74 49.04 35.70 -2.88
C ARG A 74 47.70 36.21 -3.39
N ASP A 75 47.19 35.66 -4.46
CA ASP A 75 45.91 36.04 -5.07
C ASP A 75 44.78 35.03 -4.75
N ARG A 76 44.77 34.46 -3.54
CA ARG A 76 43.83 33.42 -3.12
C ARG A 76 42.37 33.84 -3.24
N TYR A 77 42.05 35.12 -3.04
CA TYR A 77 40.68 35.64 -3.11
C TYR A 77 40.04 35.42 -4.50
N SER A 78 40.86 35.51 -5.56
CA SER A 78 40.40 35.22 -6.93
C SER A 78 40.05 33.75 -7.16
N PHE A 79 40.58 32.84 -6.35
CA PHE A 79 40.46 31.41 -6.53
C PHE A 79 39.64 30.71 -5.45
N PHE A 80 39.10 31.40 -4.46
CA PHE A 80 38.30 30.78 -3.39
C PHE A 80 37.21 29.87 -3.92
N HIS A 81 36.40 30.35 -4.86
CA HIS A 81 35.31 29.58 -5.45
C HIS A 81 35.75 28.31 -6.19
N LYS A 82 37.03 28.23 -6.59
CA LYS A 82 37.60 27.06 -7.28
C LYS A 82 38.29 26.10 -6.31
N LEU A 83 38.91 26.61 -5.26
CA LEU A 83 39.69 25.83 -4.31
C LEU A 83 38.87 25.30 -3.13
N ILE A 84 37.89 26.06 -2.67
CA ILE A 84 37.01 25.65 -1.56
C ILE A 84 36.35 24.29 -1.82
N PRO A 85 35.71 24.03 -2.98
CA PRO A 85 35.11 22.74 -3.25
C PRO A 85 36.07 21.56 -3.15
N LEU A 86 37.29 21.74 -3.58
CA LEU A 86 38.32 20.69 -3.52
C LEU A 86 38.68 20.33 -2.07
N LEU A 87 38.91 21.33 -1.22
CA LEU A 87 39.21 21.08 0.19
C LEU A 87 38.00 20.49 0.93
N LEU A 88 36.79 21.03 0.72
CA LEU A 88 35.59 20.57 1.38
C LEU A 88 35.19 19.15 0.96
N SER A 89 35.54 18.73 -0.25
CA SER A 89 35.35 17.35 -0.68
C SER A 89 36.12 16.35 0.19
N SER A 90 37.26 16.76 0.74
CA SER A 90 38.05 15.93 1.65
C SER A 90 37.46 15.78 3.05
N LEU A 91 36.49 16.61 3.42
CA LEU A 91 35.74 16.46 4.69
C LEU A 91 34.86 15.19 4.73
N SER A 92 34.56 14.64 3.58
CA SER A 92 33.77 13.41 3.44
C SER A 92 34.63 12.20 3.06
N ASP A 93 35.98 12.31 3.15
CA ASP A 93 36.88 11.21 2.83
C ASP A 93 36.66 10.01 3.75
N GLU A 94 36.75 8.81 3.21
CA GLU A 94 36.58 7.56 3.95
C GLU A 94 37.66 7.32 5.02
N VAL A 95 38.84 7.92 4.82
CA VAL A 95 39.99 7.77 5.73
C VAL A 95 40.03 8.90 6.77
N PRO A 96 39.99 8.57 8.08
CA PRO A 96 39.93 9.58 9.15
C PRO A 96 41.08 10.60 9.13
N GLU A 97 42.30 10.19 8.80
CA GLU A 97 43.45 11.09 8.77
C GLU A 97 43.31 12.16 7.68
N VAL A 98 42.69 11.82 6.54
CA VAL A 98 42.42 12.79 5.46
C VAL A 98 41.36 13.77 5.91
N ARG A 99 40.26 13.27 6.51
CA ARG A 99 39.19 14.14 7.05
C ARG A 99 39.70 15.12 8.10
N GLN A 100 40.48 14.63 9.06
CA GLN A 100 41.02 15.46 10.16
C GLN A 100 41.96 16.55 9.64
N LEU A 101 42.80 16.23 8.68
CA LEU A 101 43.66 17.22 8.02
C LEU A 101 42.80 18.29 7.33
N ALA A 102 41.80 17.88 6.56
CA ALA A 102 40.91 18.80 5.86
C ALA A 102 40.17 19.72 6.82
N VAL A 103 39.62 19.17 7.91
CA VAL A 103 38.92 19.95 8.97
C VAL A 103 39.85 20.99 9.58
N SER A 104 41.09 20.58 9.95
CA SER A 104 42.06 21.46 10.55
C SER A 104 42.48 22.60 9.59
N LEU A 105 42.79 22.28 8.34
CA LEU A 105 43.15 23.27 7.33
C LEU A 105 41.98 24.23 7.05
N TRP A 106 40.78 23.72 6.93
CA TRP A 106 39.59 24.53 6.64
C TRP A 106 39.27 25.50 7.80
N GLU A 107 39.39 25.06 9.03
CA GLU A 107 39.25 25.92 10.20
C GLU A 107 40.33 27.03 10.20
N ASP A 108 41.59 26.70 9.93
CA ASP A 108 42.66 27.66 9.81
C ASP A 108 42.38 28.69 8.71
N VAL A 109 41.90 28.27 7.56
CA VAL A 109 41.50 29.14 6.45
C VAL A 109 40.40 30.12 6.90
N GLY A 110 39.37 29.61 7.58
CA GLY A 110 38.27 30.42 8.08
C GLY A 110 38.72 31.45 9.10
N LEU A 111 39.54 31.06 10.07
CA LEU A 111 40.07 31.94 11.11
C LEU A 111 40.97 33.02 10.52
N GLN A 112 41.82 32.66 9.56
CA GLN A 112 42.69 33.63 8.89
C GLN A 112 41.89 34.65 8.10
N TRP A 113 40.90 34.20 7.32
CA TRP A 113 40.02 35.07 6.54
C TRP A 113 39.21 35.99 7.45
N GLN A 114 38.71 35.47 8.56
CA GLN A 114 37.99 36.23 9.58
C GLN A 114 38.85 37.36 10.16
N LYS A 115 40.12 37.07 10.44
CA LYS A 115 41.07 38.06 10.94
C LYS A 115 41.38 39.11 9.87
N GLU A 116 41.57 38.72 8.63
CA GLU A 116 41.86 39.63 7.51
C GLU A 116 40.68 40.56 7.17
N ASN A 117 39.45 40.13 7.48
CA ASN A 117 38.21 40.86 7.18
C ASN A 117 37.46 41.28 8.45
N GLU A 118 38.18 41.50 9.54
CA GLU A 118 37.59 41.80 10.85
C GLU A 118 36.67 43.04 10.84
N GLU A 119 37.01 44.06 10.09
CA GLU A 119 36.17 45.28 9.98
C GLU A 119 34.83 44.99 9.29
N ASP A 120 34.81 44.19 8.24
CA ASP A 120 33.58 43.78 7.56
C ASP A 120 32.69 42.90 8.43
N LEU A 121 33.31 42.12 9.32
CA LEU A 121 32.63 41.16 10.16
C LEU A 121 32.34 41.67 11.58
N LYS A 122 32.70 42.89 11.89
CA LYS A 122 32.65 43.47 13.23
C LYS A 122 31.30 43.26 13.91
N ASP A 123 30.22 43.63 13.25
CA ASP A 123 28.86 43.48 13.80
C ASP A 123 28.50 42.01 14.05
N LYS A 124 28.92 41.11 13.17
CA LYS A 124 28.65 39.66 13.31
C LYS A 124 29.52 39.03 14.40
N LEU A 125 30.72 39.57 14.65
CA LEU A 125 31.61 39.11 15.71
C LEU A 125 31.19 39.63 17.09
N ASP A 126 30.80 40.91 17.15
CA ASP A 126 30.39 41.55 18.40
C ASP A 126 29.00 41.15 18.85
N PHE A 127 28.08 40.95 17.90
CA PHE A 127 26.71 40.58 18.12
C PHE A 127 26.40 39.21 17.52
N ALA A 128 27.34 38.29 17.59
CA ALA A 128 27.18 36.94 17.00
C ALA A 128 25.83 36.30 17.38
N PRO A 129 24.92 36.07 16.44
CA PRO A 129 23.70 35.37 16.76
C PRO A 129 24.06 33.96 17.27
N PRO A 130 23.30 33.45 18.25
CA PRO A 130 23.54 32.09 18.73
C PRO A 130 23.37 31.07 17.61
N THR A 131 23.93 29.88 17.80
CA THR A 131 23.69 28.76 16.90
C THR A 131 22.18 28.58 16.70
N PRO A 132 21.69 28.43 15.46
CA PRO A 132 20.26 28.21 15.23
C PRO A 132 19.73 27.08 16.10
N PRO A 133 18.55 27.22 16.76
CA PRO A 133 18.05 26.24 17.72
C PRO A 133 17.90 24.83 17.13
N HIS A 134 17.67 24.76 15.82
CA HIS A 134 17.43 23.52 15.09
C HIS A 134 18.65 23.02 14.30
N TYR A 135 19.83 23.60 14.59
CA TYR A 135 21.06 23.13 13.96
C TYR A 135 21.26 21.63 14.26
N PRO A 136 21.66 20.80 13.28
CA PRO A 136 21.77 19.35 13.49
C PRO A 136 22.65 19.01 14.69
N PRO A 137 22.14 18.21 15.67
CA PRO A 137 22.79 18.04 16.97
C PRO A 137 24.13 17.30 16.91
N HIS A 138 24.38 16.56 15.84
CA HIS A 138 25.61 15.78 15.65
C HIS A 138 26.63 16.45 14.74
N GLU A 139 26.31 17.65 14.25
CA GLU A 139 27.17 18.40 13.35
C GLU A 139 27.87 19.54 14.09
N HIS A 140 29.17 19.67 13.86
CA HIS A 140 29.93 20.80 14.38
C HIS A 140 29.69 22.03 13.49
N ARG A 141 29.17 23.12 14.06
CA ARG A 141 28.99 24.37 13.32
C ARG A 141 30.34 24.97 12.95
N PRO A 142 30.62 25.19 11.66
CA PRO A 142 31.88 25.84 11.23
C PRO A 142 32.03 27.24 11.80
N VAL A 143 33.26 27.70 11.99
CA VAL A 143 33.55 29.07 12.43
C VAL A 143 32.98 30.10 11.44
N LEU A 144 32.73 31.30 11.91
CA LEU A 144 32.10 32.36 11.10
C LEU A 144 32.83 32.61 9.78
N GLY A 145 34.16 32.65 9.79
CA GLY A 145 34.97 32.85 8.59
C GLY A 145 34.76 31.77 7.54
N CYS A 146 34.61 30.50 7.95
CA CYS A 146 34.31 29.39 7.05
C CYS A 146 32.92 29.55 6.43
N ARG A 147 31.92 29.90 7.25
CA ARG A 147 30.55 30.09 6.79
C ARG A 147 30.42 31.25 5.79
N GLU A 148 31.09 32.38 6.08
CA GLU A 148 31.12 33.54 5.20
C GLU A 148 31.84 33.26 3.87
N LEU A 149 32.93 32.52 3.89
CA LEU A 149 33.64 32.11 2.67
C LEU A 149 32.77 31.27 1.76
N VAL A 150 32.07 30.29 2.30
CA VAL A 150 31.13 29.46 1.52
C VAL A 150 29.99 30.32 1.01
N PHE A 151 29.35 31.08 1.87
CA PHE A 151 28.21 31.92 1.49
C PHE A 151 28.55 32.89 0.36
N ARG A 152 29.66 33.61 0.49
CA ARG A 152 30.09 34.63 -0.50
C ARG A 152 30.49 34.04 -1.85
N ASN A 153 30.87 32.77 -1.89
CA ASN A 153 31.28 32.08 -3.12
C ASN A 153 30.24 31.10 -3.66
N LEU A 154 29.10 30.93 -2.96
CA LEU A 154 28.12 29.90 -3.27
C LEU A 154 27.49 30.08 -4.66
N SER A 155 27.23 31.31 -5.09
CA SER A 155 26.70 31.60 -6.42
C SER A 155 27.64 31.16 -7.56
N LYS A 156 28.93 31.08 -7.30
CA LYS A 156 29.93 30.61 -8.28
C LYS A 156 30.19 29.11 -8.17
N ILE A 157 29.99 28.53 -6.99
CA ILE A 157 30.24 27.09 -6.72
C ILE A 157 29.07 26.24 -7.20
N LEU A 158 27.84 26.64 -6.89
CA LEU A 158 26.64 25.80 -7.12
C LEU A 158 26.39 25.38 -8.57
N PRO A 159 26.53 26.27 -9.59
CA PRO A 159 26.22 25.85 -10.96
C PRO A 159 27.06 24.66 -11.44
N ALA A 160 28.36 24.68 -11.18
CA ALA A 160 29.25 23.58 -11.53
C ALA A 160 28.96 22.32 -10.70
N LEU A 161 28.73 22.47 -9.40
CA LEU A 161 28.41 21.36 -8.50
C LEU A 161 27.10 20.69 -8.90
N CYS A 162 26.05 21.45 -9.16
CA CYS A 162 24.76 20.93 -9.58
C CYS A 162 24.84 20.21 -10.92
N HIS A 163 25.66 20.68 -11.84
CA HIS A 163 25.96 19.97 -13.08
C HIS A 163 26.63 18.62 -12.80
N ASP A 164 27.63 18.59 -11.92
CA ASP A 164 28.40 17.38 -11.59
C ASP A 164 27.58 16.33 -10.83
N ILE A 165 26.59 16.73 -10.07
CA ILE A 165 25.65 15.80 -9.40
C ILE A 165 24.87 14.97 -10.42
N THR A 166 24.70 15.47 -11.64
CA THR A 166 23.99 14.79 -12.73
C THR A 166 24.94 14.32 -13.84
N ASP A 167 26.25 14.27 -13.56
CA ASP A 167 27.27 13.82 -14.50
C ASP A 167 27.09 12.35 -14.88
N TRP A 168 27.59 11.95 -16.03
CA TRP A 168 27.54 10.56 -16.48
C TRP A 168 28.49 9.61 -15.70
N VAL A 169 29.54 10.14 -15.05
CA VAL A 169 30.48 9.37 -14.24
C VAL A 169 29.95 9.22 -12.80
N VAL A 170 29.72 7.99 -12.37
CA VAL A 170 29.17 7.65 -11.04
C VAL A 170 30.01 8.27 -9.90
N GLY A 171 31.34 8.13 -9.96
CA GLY A 171 32.24 8.69 -8.93
C GLY A 171 32.08 10.20 -8.77
N THR A 172 31.93 10.92 -9.89
CA THR A 172 31.71 12.37 -9.89
C THR A 172 30.37 12.69 -9.24
N ARG A 173 29.30 11.98 -9.59
CA ARG A 173 27.97 12.17 -8.98
C ARG A 173 28.00 11.96 -7.47
N VAL A 174 28.62 10.88 -7.00
CA VAL A 174 28.71 10.55 -5.57
C VAL A 174 29.43 11.63 -4.78
N LYS A 175 30.63 12.03 -5.23
CA LYS A 175 31.43 13.08 -4.55
C LYS A 175 30.71 14.43 -4.54
N SER A 176 30.13 14.81 -5.66
CA SER A 176 29.42 16.08 -5.78
C SER A 176 28.16 16.09 -4.93
N ALA A 177 27.44 14.99 -4.88
CA ALA A 177 26.27 14.83 -4.00
C ALA A 177 26.66 14.90 -2.50
N GLN A 178 27.80 14.34 -2.13
CA GLN A 178 28.33 14.42 -0.76
C GLN A 178 28.77 15.84 -0.37
N LEU A 179 29.22 16.64 -1.32
CA LEU A 179 29.65 18.01 -1.08
C LEU A 179 28.48 18.96 -0.81
N LEU A 180 27.33 18.76 -1.46
CA LEU A 180 26.18 19.66 -1.32
C LEU A 180 25.71 19.82 0.14
N PRO A 181 25.54 18.76 0.95
CA PRO A 181 25.18 18.91 2.36
C PRO A 181 26.20 19.73 3.15
N VAL A 182 27.49 19.56 2.86
CA VAL A 182 28.56 20.32 3.51
C VAL A 182 28.40 21.82 3.23
N LEU A 183 28.14 22.18 1.99
CA LEU A 183 27.90 23.59 1.61
C LEU A 183 26.64 24.15 2.29
N LEU A 184 25.57 23.36 2.39
CA LEU A 184 24.33 23.81 3.05
C LEU A 184 24.52 24.00 4.56
N LEU A 185 25.33 23.17 5.21
CA LEU A 185 25.68 23.32 6.63
C LEU A 185 26.45 24.62 6.90
N HIS A 186 27.19 25.13 5.91
CA HIS A 186 27.86 26.42 6.00
C HIS A 186 26.94 27.60 5.65
N ALA A 187 26.18 27.46 4.59
CA ALA A 187 25.32 28.54 4.09
C ALA A 187 24.12 28.83 4.99
N GLU A 188 23.62 27.83 5.70
CA GLU A 188 22.47 27.93 6.59
C GLU A 188 21.26 28.57 5.87
N ASP A 189 20.66 29.61 6.45
CA ASP A 189 19.49 30.33 5.87
C ASP A 189 19.81 31.05 4.54
N HIS A 190 21.09 31.34 4.27
CA HIS A 190 21.52 31.92 2.99
C HIS A 190 21.30 30.98 1.80
N ALA A 191 21.08 29.69 2.03
CA ALA A 191 20.67 28.73 0.99
C ALA A 191 19.36 29.13 0.30
N THR A 192 18.53 29.93 0.95
CA THR A 192 17.26 30.43 0.38
C THR A 192 17.45 31.13 -0.95
N GLN A 193 18.54 31.89 -1.11
CA GLN A 193 18.85 32.63 -2.34
C GLN A 193 19.14 31.70 -3.53
N HIS A 194 19.52 30.45 -3.27
CA HIS A 194 19.91 29.47 -4.27
C HIS A 194 18.96 28.28 -4.32
N LEU A 195 17.80 28.39 -3.66
CA LEU A 195 16.91 27.26 -3.44
C LEU A 195 16.38 26.67 -4.75
N GLU A 196 16.09 27.49 -5.73
CA GLU A 196 15.54 27.04 -7.01
C GLU A 196 16.49 26.07 -7.74
N ILE A 197 17.78 26.43 -7.84
CA ILE A 197 18.76 25.55 -8.49
C ILE A 197 19.02 24.30 -7.65
N VAL A 198 19.08 24.42 -6.33
CA VAL A 198 19.28 23.30 -5.42
C VAL A 198 18.13 22.31 -5.53
N LEU A 199 16.89 22.76 -5.44
CA LEU A 199 15.72 21.88 -5.55
C LEU A 199 15.61 21.21 -6.92
N ARG A 200 15.86 21.94 -8.00
CA ARG A 200 15.85 21.37 -9.36
C ARG A 200 16.87 20.22 -9.47
N THR A 201 18.06 20.43 -8.92
CA THR A 201 19.11 19.40 -8.89
C THR A 201 18.69 18.20 -8.06
N LEU A 202 18.10 18.42 -6.88
CA LEU A 202 17.62 17.34 -6.00
C LEU A 202 16.51 16.52 -6.66
N PHE A 203 15.58 17.16 -7.35
CA PHE A 203 14.51 16.44 -8.08
C PHE A 203 15.07 15.50 -9.13
N GLN A 204 16.10 15.92 -9.84
CA GLN A 204 16.76 15.09 -10.84
C GLN A 204 17.64 14.01 -10.20
N ALA A 205 18.44 14.36 -9.21
CA ALA A 205 19.39 13.45 -8.57
C ALA A 205 18.72 12.36 -7.73
N CYS A 206 17.52 12.59 -7.19
CA CYS A 206 16.78 11.57 -6.45
C CYS A 206 16.17 10.48 -7.35
N THR A 207 16.34 10.57 -8.67
CA THR A 207 16.02 9.48 -9.61
C THR A 207 17.22 8.57 -9.89
N ASP A 208 18.41 8.87 -9.32
CA ASP A 208 19.64 8.15 -9.59
C ASP A 208 19.55 6.69 -9.13
N GLU A 209 20.16 5.81 -9.91
CA GLU A 209 20.26 4.37 -9.57
C GLU A 209 21.26 4.12 -8.45
N GLU A 210 22.23 5.05 -8.26
CA GLU A 210 23.23 4.96 -7.21
C GLU A 210 22.66 5.43 -5.86
N ALA A 211 22.55 4.52 -4.92
CA ALA A 211 21.96 4.79 -3.61
C ALA A 211 22.72 5.88 -2.82
N ALA A 212 24.04 5.96 -2.98
CA ALA A 212 24.85 6.97 -2.31
C ALA A 212 24.52 8.39 -2.76
N VAL A 213 24.19 8.58 -4.05
CA VAL A 213 23.74 9.87 -4.59
C VAL A 213 22.39 10.24 -3.99
N VAL A 214 21.43 9.33 -4.01
CA VAL A 214 20.08 9.56 -3.44
C VAL A 214 20.15 9.88 -1.95
N HIS A 215 20.95 9.13 -1.19
CA HIS A 215 21.13 9.36 0.26
C HIS A 215 21.68 10.76 0.56
N SER A 216 22.71 11.18 -0.16
CA SER A 216 23.30 12.51 0.01
C SER A 216 22.33 13.62 -0.39
N CYS A 217 21.53 13.40 -1.43
CA CYS A 217 20.50 14.35 -1.87
C CYS A 217 19.35 14.43 -0.88
N MET A 218 18.96 13.32 -0.27
CA MET A 218 17.98 13.32 0.83
C MET A 218 18.50 14.13 2.03
N ARG A 219 19.78 13.97 2.38
CA ARG A 219 20.40 14.76 3.43
C ARG A 219 20.39 16.25 3.10
N SER A 220 20.70 16.61 1.86
CA SER A 220 20.61 18.01 1.39
C SER A 220 19.20 18.58 1.49
N ALA A 221 18.18 17.81 1.09
CA ALA A 221 16.78 18.20 1.23
C ALA A 221 16.38 18.40 2.70
N GLU A 222 16.86 17.53 3.57
CA GLU A 222 16.66 17.64 5.03
C GLU A 222 17.25 18.93 5.58
N LEU A 223 18.45 19.30 5.14
CA LEU A 223 19.10 20.56 5.52
C LEU A 223 18.36 21.78 4.97
N VAL A 224 17.79 21.69 3.79
CA VAL A 224 16.88 22.73 3.28
C VAL A 224 15.71 22.94 4.25
N GLY A 225 15.10 21.85 4.69
CA GLY A 225 14.02 21.90 5.69
C GLY A 225 14.49 22.52 7.02
N THR A 226 15.73 22.28 7.41
CA THR A 226 16.30 22.81 8.65
C THR A 226 16.55 24.31 8.58
N PHE A 227 17.09 24.82 7.48
CA PHE A 227 17.59 26.19 7.39
C PHE A 227 16.70 27.15 6.61
N VAL A 228 15.87 26.66 5.70
CA VAL A 228 15.00 27.50 4.87
C VAL A 228 13.60 27.52 5.47
N SER A 229 12.93 28.66 5.37
CA SER A 229 11.55 28.79 5.82
C SER A 229 10.62 27.83 5.04
N PRO A 230 9.73 27.10 5.73
CA PRO A 230 8.75 26.22 5.09
C PRO A 230 7.89 26.92 4.05
N GLU A 231 7.52 28.18 4.28
CA GLU A 231 6.74 28.97 3.34
C GLU A 231 7.42 29.04 1.96
N VAL A 232 8.73 29.14 1.93
CA VAL A 232 9.50 29.27 0.69
C VAL A 232 9.70 27.90 0.02
N PHE A 233 10.23 26.91 0.75
CA PHE A 233 10.53 25.61 0.10
C PHE A 233 9.27 24.84 -0.26
N LEU A 234 8.21 24.91 0.55
CA LEU A 234 6.95 24.23 0.24
C LEU A 234 6.29 24.80 -1.01
N LYS A 235 6.31 26.11 -1.18
CA LYS A 235 5.79 26.75 -2.38
C LYS A 235 6.47 26.22 -3.63
N LEU A 236 7.78 26.08 -3.62
CA LEU A 236 8.54 25.59 -4.78
C LEU A 236 8.34 24.09 -5.01
N ILE A 237 8.39 23.27 -3.95
CA ILE A 237 8.24 21.81 -4.06
C ILE A 237 6.82 21.44 -4.48
N LEU A 238 5.81 21.99 -3.84
CA LEU A 238 4.41 21.68 -4.15
C LEU A 238 4.03 22.19 -5.55
N SER A 239 4.54 23.34 -5.96
CA SER A 239 4.36 23.83 -7.34
C SER A 239 4.93 22.87 -8.38
N THR A 240 6.11 22.32 -8.13
CA THR A 240 6.75 21.33 -9.01
C THR A 240 5.95 20.03 -9.05
N LEU A 241 5.51 19.53 -7.91
CA LEU A 241 4.67 18.33 -7.81
C LEU A 241 3.33 18.50 -8.54
N LYS A 242 2.75 19.69 -8.45
CA LYS A 242 1.50 20.00 -9.16
C LYS A 242 1.65 19.95 -10.67
N LYS A 243 2.77 20.43 -11.20
CA LYS A 243 3.06 20.43 -12.64
C LYS A 243 3.47 19.06 -13.17
N ALA A 244 4.33 18.36 -12.42
CA ALA A 244 4.92 17.08 -12.81
C ALA A 244 5.10 16.18 -11.58
N PRO A 245 4.04 15.48 -11.14
CA PRO A 245 4.13 14.55 -10.02
C PRO A 245 5.17 13.46 -10.28
N SER A 246 6.05 13.22 -9.31
CA SER A 246 7.10 12.22 -9.44
C SER A 246 7.48 11.63 -8.08
N ALA A 247 7.98 10.40 -8.09
CA ALA A 247 8.50 9.75 -6.87
C ALA A 247 9.66 10.56 -6.28
N SER A 248 10.55 11.09 -7.11
CA SER A 248 11.66 11.92 -6.66
C SER A 248 11.19 13.22 -6.00
N GLY A 249 10.19 13.88 -6.56
CA GLY A 249 9.59 15.07 -5.98
C GLY A 249 8.99 14.82 -4.61
N LEU A 250 8.30 13.70 -4.45
CA LEU A 250 7.75 13.27 -3.15
C LEU A 250 8.85 12.94 -2.14
N LEU A 251 9.94 12.32 -2.59
CA LEU A 251 11.08 12.03 -1.73
C LEU A 251 11.76 13.31 -1.22
N VAL A 252 11.92 14.30 -2.10
CA VAL A 252 12.45 15.62 -1.73
C VAL A 252 11.53 16.30 -0.72
N LEU A 253 10.22 16.27 -0.94
CA LEU A 253 9.24 16.82 -0.01
C LEU A 253 9.34 16.15 1.37
N ALA A 254 9.33 14.83 1.41
CA ALA A 254 9.42 14.08 2.66
C ALA A 254 10.71 14.40 3.41
N SER A 255 11.83 14.46 2.70
CA SER A 255 13.13 14.76 3.31
C SER A 255 13.21 16.18 3.84
N ALA A 256 12.70 17.17 3.10
CA ALA A 256 12.63 18.56 3.56
C ALA A 256 11.74 18.69 4.80
N MET A 257 10.59 18.06 4.83
CA MET A 257 9.71 18.06 6.00
C MET A 257 10.36 17.40 7.21
N ARG A 258 11.12 16.33 7.01
CA ARG A 258 11.84 15.65 8.10
C ARG A 258 12.84 16.56 8.79
N GLY A 259 13.53 17.41 8.05
CA GLY A 259 14.49 18.38 8.60
C GLY A 259 13.83 19.60 9.22
N CYS A 260 12.54 19.83 8.96
CA CYS A 260 11.83 21.01 9.43
C CYS A 260 11.41 20.86 10.89
N PRO A 261 11.58 21.91 11.74
CA PRO A 261 11.07 21.90 13.09
C PRO A 261 9.54 21.82 13.14
N ARG A 262 9.00 21.13 14.13
CA ARG A 262 7.56 20.96 14.32
C ARG A 262 6.81 22.30 14.30
N GLU A 263 7.31 23.27 15.06
CA GLU A 263 6.68 24.59 15.20
C GLU A 263 6.64 25.35 13.87
N ALA A 264 7.62 25.15 13.02
CA ALA A 264 7.69 25.79 11.71
C ALA A 264 6.79 25.10 10.68
N LEU A 265 6.67 23.77 10.75
CA LEU A 265 5.89 22.97 9.81
C LEU A 265 4.39 22.99 10.12
N GLN A 266 4.03 23.03 11.39
CA GLN A 266 2.64 22.93 11.85
C GLN A 266 1.68 23.92 11.18
N PRO A 267 2.01 25.22 10.97
CA PRO A 267 1.10 26.14 10.27
C PRO A 267 0.81 25.77 8.82
N HIS A 268 1.64 24.95 8.20
CA HIS A 268 1.53 24.53 6.80
C HIS A 268 0.92 23.13 6.63
N LEU A 269 0.68 22.44 7.72
CA LEU A 269 0.23 21.04 7.72
C LEU A 269 -1.08 20.83 6.94
N ALA A 270 -2.09 21.67 7.21
CA ALA A 270 -3.37 21.57 6.52
C ALA A 270 -3.24 21.76 5.00
N ALA A 271 -2.41 22.73 4.58
CA ALA A 271 -2.16 22.99 3.17
C ALA A 271 -1.42 21.85 2.49
N ILE A 272 -0.41 21.27 3.15
CA ILE A 272 0.33 20.12 2.64
C ILE A 272 -0.59 18.90 2.49
N ALA A 273 -1.37 18.60 3.52
CA ALA A 273 -2.30 17.48 3.51
C ALA A 273 -3.35 17.62 2.41
N THR A 274 -3.90 18.80 2.23
CA THR A 274 -4.87 19.11 1.17
C THR A 274 -4.25 18.90 -0.22
N GLU A 275 -3.04 19.38 -0.42
CA GLU A 275 -2.36 19.24 -1.73
C GLU A 275 -2.03 17.77 -2.03
N LEU A 276 -1.52 17.03 -1.06
CA LEU A 276 -1.24 15.59 -1.23
C LEU A 276 -2.49 14.78 -1.53
N ALA A 277 -3.64 15.16 -0.98
CA ALA A 277 -4.91 14.48 -1.20
C ALA A 277 -5.55 14.78 -2.57
N GLN A 278 -5.06 15.78 -3.30
CA GLN A 278 -5.58 16.08 -4.63
C GLN A 278 -5.32 14.91 -5.60
N ALA A 279 -6.31 14.60 -6.44
CA ALA A 279 -6.23 13.46 -7.35
C ALA A 279 -5.00 13.51 -8.28
N HIS A 280 -4.60 14.71 -8.72
CA HIS A 280 -3.44 14.88 -9.61
C HIS A 280 -2.11 14.52 -8.96
N ILE A 281 -2.05 14.43 -7.62
CA ILE A 281 -0.88 13.95 -6.88
C ILE A 281 -1.15 12.54 -6.32
N CYS A 282 -2.24 12.37 -5.59
CA CYS A 282 -2.59 11.14 -4.89
C CYS A 282 -2.80 9.95 -5.84
N GLN A 283 -3.39 10.22 -7.00
CA GLN A 283 -3.73 9.22 -8.02
C GLN A 283 -2.87 9.37 -9.30
N ALA A 284 -1.77 10.08 -9.24
CA ALA A 284 -0.92 10.35 -10.41
C ALA A 284 -0.26 9.08 -10.97
N SER A 285 -0.01 8.08 -10.14
CA SER A 285 0.63 6.82 -10.53
C SER A 285 0.19 5.68 -9.62
N GLU A 286 0.08 4.50 -10.19
CA GLU A 286 -0.15 3.24 -9.48
C GLU A 286 1.17 2.48 -9.23
N ASN A 287 2.30 3.06 -9.62
CA ASN A 287 3.61 2.47 -9.39
C ASN A 287 3.91 2.42 -7.89
N ASP A 288 4.35 1.27 -7.41
CA ASP A 288 4.61 1.07 -5.98
C ASP A 288 5.69 1.99 -5.42
N LEU A 289 6.70 2.36 -6.22
CA LEU A 289 7.72 3.32 -5.79
C LEU A 289 7.10 4.71 -5.55
N TYR A 290 6.23 5.16 -6.43
CA TYR A 290 5.51 6.43 -6.27
C TYR A 290 4.65 6.42 -5.00
N LEU A 291 3.88 5.35 -4.81
CA LEU A 291 3.02 5.18 -3.64
C LEU A 291 3.83 5.06 -2.34
N GLU A 292 4.98 4.41 -2.39
CA GLU A 292 5.91 4.33 -1.26
C GLU A 292 6.43 5.71 -0.85
N ARG A 293 6.77 6.56 -1.82
CA ARG A 293 7.23 7.93 -1.55
C ARG A 293 6.08 8.82 -1.06
N LEU A 294 4.88 8.62 -1.57
CA LEU A 294 3.68 9.29 -1.08
C LEU A 294 3.41 8.91 0.38
N LEU A 295 3.51 7.63 0.70
CA LEU A 295 3.39 7.14 2.07
C LEU A 295 4.47 7.75 2.98
N LEU A 296 5.69 7.85 2.49
CA LEU A 296 6.80 8.47 3.24
C LEU A 296 6.48 9.92 3.61
N CYS A 297 5.83 10.68 2.74
CA CYS A 297 5.37 12.04 3.04
C CYS A 297 4.40 12.05 4.21
N VAL A 298 3.41 11.16 4.22
CA VAL A 298 2.43 11.06 5.31
C VAL A 298 3.09 10.61 6.60
N GLN A 299 3.95 9.59 6.55
CA GLN A 299 4.70 9.10 7.70
C GLN A 299 5.56 10.21 8.32
N THR A 300 6.19 11.02 7.49
CA THR A 300 7.02 12.14 7.93
C THR A 300 6.18 13.20 8.62
N LEU A 301 5.03 13.58 8.06
CA LEU A 301 4.11 14.52 8.69
C LEU A 301 3.64 14.03 10.06
N VAL A 302 3.26 12.78 10.16
CA VAL A 302 2.81 12.18 11.43
C VAL A 302 3.97 12.15 12.45
N SER A 303 5.17 11.82 12.01
CA SER A 303 6.35 11.77 12.87
C SER A 303 6.78 13.13 13.37
N VAL A 304 6.76 14.16 12.53
CA VAL A 304 7.17 15.52 12.88
C VAL A 304 6.10 16.28 13.64
N CYS A 305 4.87 16.26 13.15
CA CYS A 305 3.76 17.09 13.68
C CYS A 305 2.97 16.41 14.80
N ARG A 306 3.04 15.10 14.94
CA ARG A 306 2.39 14.31 16.00
C ARG A 306 0.90 14.69 16.17
N GLU A 307 0.49 15.12 17.35
CA GLU A 307 -0.91 15.48 17.66
C GLU A 307 -1.45 16.61 16.80
N ASP A 308 -0.60 17.46 16.24
CA ASP A 308 -1.01 18.54 15.36
C ASP A 308 -1.63 18.04 14.04
N CYS A 309 -1.44 16.76 13.70
CA CYS A 309 -2.00 16.13 12.50
C CYS A 309 -3.53 16.12 12.46
N GLY A 310 -4.20 16.37 13.58
CA GLY A 310 -5.66 16.48 13.62
C GLY A 310 -6.24 17.49 12.65
N VAL A 311 -5.52 18.56 12.35
CA VAL A 311 -5.97 19.60 11.41
C VAL A 311 -6.08 19.09 9.97
N GLY A 312 -5.22 18.17 9.56
CA GLY A 312 -5.19 17.59 8.22
C GLY A 312 -5.58 16.10 8.18
N SER A 313 -6.15 15.57 9.24
CA SER A 313 -6.40 14.15 9.42
C SER A 313 -7.28 13.55 8.32
N LEU A 314 -8.35 14.21 7.92
CA LEU A 314 -9.21 13.74 6.83
C LEU A 314 -8.43 13.57 5.53
N GLN A 315 -7.65 14.56 5.16
CA GLN A 315 -6.85 14.53 3.94
C GLN A 315 -5.73 13.49 4.00
N LEU A 316 -5.05 13.38 5.15
CA LEU A 316 -4.02 12.36 5.34
C LEU A 316 -4.60 10.96 5.29
N MET A 317 -5.77 10.75 5.89
CA MET A 317 -6.48 9.48 5.80
C MET A 317 -6.88 9.16 4.36
N ASP A 318 -7.32 10.15 3.62
CA ASP A 318 -7.67 9.99 2.19
C ASP A 318 -6.46 9.55 1.36
N VAL A 319 -5.28 10.13 1.61
CA VAL A 319 -4.03 9.69 0.98
C VAL A 319 -3.70 8.25 1.34
N LEU A 320 -3.78 7.89 2.61
CA LEU A 320 -3.51 6.53 3.07
C LEU A 320 -4.49 5.51 2.48
N LEU A 321 -5.77 5.87 2.42
CA LEU A 321 -6.80 5.06 1.78
C LEU A 321 -6.47 4.80 0.31
N THR A 322 -6.03 5.81 -0.41
CA THR A 322 -5.63 5.71 -1.81
C THR A 322 -4.44 4.77 -1.99
N ILE A 323 -3.45 4.87 -1.11
CA ILE A 323 -2.27 3.99 -1.14
C ILE A 323 -2.68 2.54 -0.90
N VAL A 324 -3.51 2.27 0.10
CA VAL A 324 -4.03 0.91 0.38
C VAL A 324 -4.80 0.37 -0.82
N ALA A 325 -5.59 1.22 -1.48
CA ALA A 325 -6.41 0.83 -2.62
C ALA A 325 -5.58 0.51 -3.88
N LEU A 326 -4.54 1.30 -4.16
CA LEU A 326 -3.77 1.23 -5.40
C LEU A 326 -2.51 0.36 -5.31
N ALA A 327 -1.97 0.12 -4.11
CA ALA A 327 -0.74 -0.63 -3.95
C ALA A 327 -0.89 -2.08 -4.41
N SER A 328 0.06 -2.57 -5.19
CA SER A 328 0.11 -3.97 -5.62
C SER A 328 0.84 -4.87 -4.62
N VAL A 329 1.79 -4.32 -3.87
CA VAL A 329 2.59 -5.05 -2.89
C VAL A 329 1.92 -5.03 -1.51
N THR A 330 1.72 -6.22 -0.92
CA THR A 330 1.10 -6.37 0.40
C THR A 330 1.86 -5.62 1.51
N GLY A 331 3.19 -5.66 1.48
CA GLY A 331 4.01 -4.95 2.46
C GLY A 331 3.79 -3.44 2.49
N LEU A 332 3.52 -2.83 1.34
CA LEU A 332 3.19 -1.41 1.25
C LEU A 332 1.81 -1.11 1.84
N ARG A 333 0.83 -1.97 1.58
CA ARG A 333 -0.50 -1.88 2.19
C ARG A 333 -0.43 -1.98 3.71
N ASP A 334 0.36 -2.91 4.23
CA ASP A 334 0.55 -3.11 5.67
C ASP A 334 1.17 -1.87 6.32
N LYS A 335 2.18 -1.27 5.70
CA LYS A 335 2.80 -0.03 6.18
C LYS A 335 1.82 1.15 6.17
N ALA A 336 0.97 1.24 5.16
CA ALA A 336 -0.07 2.26 5.10
C ALA A 336 -1.11 2.06 6.21
N GLN A 337 -1.48 0.82 6.51
CA GLN A 337 -2.35 0.49 7.64
C GLN A 337 -1.72 0.86 8.99
N GLU A 338 -0.45 0.54 9.18
CA GLU A 338 0.29 0.94 10.39
C GLU A 338 0.32 2.47 10.54
N THR A 339 0.45 3.19 9.44
CA THR A 339 0.43 4.66 9.44
C THR A 339 -0.97 5.20 9.77
N MET A 340 -2.03 4.54 9.33
CA MET A 340 -3.39 4.88 9.77
C MET A 340 -3.56 4.73 11.28
N ASP A 341 -3.01 3.67 11.87
CA ASP A 341 -3.03 3.47 13.32
C ASP A 341 -2.24 4.56 14.06
N LEU A 342 -1.10 4.98 13.51
CA LEU A 342 -0.33 6.09 14.06
C LEU A 342 -1.10 7.42 13.98
N LEU A 343 -1.78 7.67 12.87
CA LEU A 343 -2.64 8.84 12.71
C LEU A 343 -3.81 8.82 13.69
N ALA A 344 -4.41 7.67 13.91
CA ALA A 344 -5.47 7.48 14.90
C ALA A 344 -4.98 7.81 16.31
N ARG A 345 -3.79 7.36 16.68
CA ARG A 345 -3.17 7.69 17.98
C ARG A 345 -2.89 9.18 18.11
N ALA A 346 -2.44 9.82 17.04
CA ALA A 346 -2.21 11.27 17.01
C ALA A 346 -3.50 12.07 17.24
N GLU A 347 -4.65 11.51 16.86
CA GLU A 347 -5.98 12.08 17.09
C GLU A 347 -6.64 11.63 18.41
N ASP A 348 -5.95 10.86 19.21
CA ASP A 348 -6.45 10.32 20.48
C ASP A 348 -7.71 9.43 20.28
N VAL A 349 -7.71 8.64 19.21
CA VAL A 349 -8.71 7.59 18.97
C VAL A 349 -8.04 6.21 19.03
N SER A 350 -8.81 5.17 19.30
CA SER A 350 -8.24 3.86 19.66
C SER A 350 -7.61 3.09 18.50
N GLY A 351 -7.99 3.39 17.26
CA GLY A 351 -7.42 2.71 16.09
C GLY A 351 -8.04 3.12 14.77
N CYS A 352 -7.67 2.40 13.72
CA CYS A 352 -8.08 2.64 12.33
C CYS A 352 -9.61 2.68 12.16
N GLN A 353 -10.34 1.80 12.84
CA GLN A 353 -11.80 1.75 12.74
C GLN A 353 -12.47 3.01 13.28
N ASP A 354 -11.96 3.58 14.37
CA ASP A 354 -12.45 4.85 14.92
C ASP A 354 -12.09 6.02 14.00
N LEU A 355 -10.96 5.94 13.34
CA LEU A 355 -10.56 6.92 12.33
C LEU A 355 -11.52 6.89 11.14
N TYR A 356 -11.92 5.71 10.67
CA TYR A 356 -12.97 5.55 9.66
C TYR A 356 -14.29 6.14 10.12
N ARG A 357 -14.72 5.84 11.34
CA ARG A 357 -15.97 6.39 11.88
C ARG A 357 -15.97 7.91 11.84
N LYS A 358 -14.84 8.55 12.20
CA LYS A 358 -14.71 10.00 12.22
C LYS A 358 -14.80 10.62 10.82
N HIS A 359 -14.23 9.99 9.81
CA HIS A 359 -14.05 10.56 8.47
C HIS A 359 -14.89 9.90 7.37
N MET A 360 -15.67 8.89 7.70
CA MET A 360 -16.39 8.09 6.71
C MET A 360 -17.36 8.91 5.84
N GLY A 361 -18.10 9.84 6.43
CA GLY A 361 -19.06 10.65 5.68
C GLY A 361 -18.43 11.38 4.50
N PRO A 362 -17.45 12.28 4.76
CA PRO A 362 -16.76 13.00 3.67
C PRO A 362 -16.02 12.09 2.70
N LEU A 363 -15.40 11.01 3.16
CA LEU A 363 -14.70 10.05 2.30
C LEU A 363 -15.65 9.34 1.34
N LEU A 364 -16.77 8.84 1.85
CA LEU A 364 -17.77 8.17 1.01
C LEU A 364 -18.42 9.15 0.03
N GLU A 365 -18.72 10.37 0.45
CA GLU A 365 -19.28 11.38 -0.43
C GLU A 365 -18.36 11.63 -1.63
N ARG A 366 -17.06 11.81 -1.39
CA ARG A 366 -16.07 12.00 -2.46
C ARG A 366 -15.95 10.78 -3.35
N VAL A 367 -15.79 9.60 -2.76
CA VAL A 367 -15.54 8.35 -3.48
C VAL A 367 -16.74 7.95 -4.32
N THR A 368 -17.95 8.08 -3.79
CA THR A 368 -19.18 7.64 -4.48
C THR A 368 -19.74 8.66 -5.47
N ALA A 369 -19.20 9.87 -5.51
CA ALA A 369 -19.68 10.92 -6.44
C ALA A 369 -19.62 10.49 -7.92
N SER A 370 -18.68 9.66 -8.29
CA SER A 370 -18.47 9.17 -9.67
C SER A 370 -18.95 7.73 -9.90
N HIS A 371 -19.75 7.15 -8.99
CA HIS A 371 -20.09 5.72 -9.04
C HIS A 371 -20.79 5.28 -10.32
N LEU A 372 -21.49 6.16 -10.99
CA LEU A 372 -22.17 5.85 -12.26
C LEU A 372 -21.17 5.59 -13.40
N ASP A 373 -19.94 6.10 -13.29
CA ASP A 373 -18.91 5.98 -14.31
C ASP A 373 -17.81 4.95 -13.95
N TRP A 374 -17.95 4.25 -12.83
CA TRP A 374 -16.94 3.31 -12.38
C TRP A 374 -16.76 2.12 -13.32
N THR A 375 -15.50 1.73 -13.47
CA THR A 375 -15.07 0.47 -14.07
C THR A 375 -14.23 -0.32 -13.07
N ALA A 376 -13.79 -1.50 -13.44
CA ALA A 376 -12.92 -2.33 -12.59
C ALA A 376 -11.60 -1.65 -12.19
N HIS A 377 -11.18 -0.66 -12.96
CA HIS A 377 -9.91 0.05 -12.77
C HIS A 377 -10.08 1.46 -12.17
N SER A 378 -11.29 1.86 -11.86
CA SER A 378 -11.54 3.16 -11.24
C SER A 378 -10.91 3.22 -9.85
N PRO A 379 -10.05 4.21 -9.55
CA PRO A 379 -9.46 4.34 -8.22
C PRO A 379 -10.50 4.45 -7.12
N GLU A 380 -11.60 5.15 -7.38
CA GLU A 380 -12.70 5.34 -6.44
C GLU A 380 -13.39 4.02 -6.08
N LEU A 381 -13.54 3.11 -7.05
CA LEU A 381 -14.07 1.76 -6.77
C LEU A 381 -13.17 1.01 -5.79
N LEU A 382 -11.86 1.06 -6.01
CA LEU A 382 -10.89 0.39 -5.14
C LEU A 382 -10.88 1.00 -3.73
N GLN A 383 -10.97 2.32 -3.64
CA GLN A 383 -11.10 3.04 -2.37
C GLN A 383 -12.40 2.68 -1.64
N PHE A 384 -13.50 2.61 -2.36
CA PHE A 384 -14.80 2.19 -1.82
C PHE A 384 -14.73 0.78 -1.23
N SER A 385 -14.10 -0.15 -1.95
CA SER A 385 -13.91 -1.51 -1.47
C SER A 385 -13.06 -1.58 -0.19
N VAL A 386 -12.02 -0.76 -0.11
CA VAL A 386 -11.18 -0.65 1.10
C VAL A 386 -11.98 -0.09 2.28
N ILE A 387 -12.75 0.96 2.07
CA ILE A 387 -13.60 1.55 3.13
C ILE A 387 -14.55 0.48 3.68
N ILE A 388 -15.24 -0.24 2.80
CA ILE A 388 -16.20 -1.26 3.21
C ILE A 388 -15.53 -2.38 4.00
N THR A 389 -14.38 -2.87 3.55
CA THR A 389 -13.71 -4.02 4.18
C THR A 389 -12.98 -3.67 5.47
N GLN A 390 -12.52 -2.44 5.64
CA GLN A 390 -11.65 -2.05 6.75
C GLN A 390 -12.31 -1.17 7.81
N SER A 391 -13.48 -0.61 7.54
CA SER A 391 -14.16 0.28 8.48
C SER A 391 -14.77 -0.43 9.70
N GLY A 392 -14.86 -1.76 9.65
CA GLY A 392 -15.41 -2.53 10.77
C GLY A 392 -16.82 -2.09 11.16
N PRO A 393 -17.07 -1.84 12.47
CA PRO A 393 -18.40 -1.44 12.94
C PRO A 393 -18.92 -0.11 12.38
N ALA A 394 -18.05 0.77 11.92
CA ALA A 394 -18.43 2.05 11.33
C ALA A 394 -19.25 1.87 10.03
N LEU A 395 -19.10 0.73 9.35
CA LEU A 395 -19.85 0.43 8.12
C LEU A 395 -21.36 0.44 8.37
N GLY A 396 -21.82 -0.10 9.51
CA GLY A 396 -23.23 -0.12 9.86
C GLY A 396 -23.88 1.27 9.99
N GLU A 397 -23.08 2.29 10.29
CA GLU A 397 -23.53 3.68 10.39
C GLU A 397 -23.64 4.34 8.99
N ALA A 398 -22.99 3.79 7.98
CA ALA A 398 -22.88 4.37 6.65
C ALA A 398 -23.78 3.71 5.60
N LEU A 399 -24.67 2.81 5.99
CA LEU A 399 -25.56 2.09 5.06
C LEU A 399 -26.36 2.99 4.12
N PRO A 400 -26.88 4.16 4.54
CA PRO A 400 -27.57 5.08 3.63
C PRO A 400 -26.75 5.56 2.44
N HIS A 401 -25.40 5.59 2.57
CA HIS A 401 -24.49 5.92 1.47
C HIS A 401 -24.01 4.69 0.70
N VAL A 402 -23.78 3.60 1.41
CA VAL A 402 -23.18 2.38 0.85
C VAL A 402 -24.20 1.59 0.02
N MET A 403 -25.40 1.39 0.53
CA MET A 403 -26.39 0.52 -0.12
C MET A 403 -26.87 1.05 -1.47
N PRO A 404 -27.18 2.35 -1.64
CA PRO A 404 -27.54 2.87 -2.97
C PRO A 404 -26.44 2.74 -4.00
N THR A 405 -25.19 2.89 -3.60
CA THR A 405 -24.01 2.73 -4.48
C THR A 405 -23.86 1.27 -4.91
N LEU A 406 -23.95 0.33 -3.98
CA LEU A 406 -23.91 -1.11 -4.30
C LEU A 406 -25.06 -1.50 -5.25
N ARG A 407 -26.26 -1.03 -4.98
CA ARG A 407 -27.43 -1.28 -5.83
C ARG A 407 -27.18 -0.79 -7.26
N ALA A 408 -26.69 0.43 -7.43
CA ALA A 408 -26.44 1.02 -8.74
C ALA A 408 -25.30 0.32 -9.49
N CYS A 409 -24.21 -0.02 -8.79
CA CYS A 409 -23.01 -0.62 -9.40
C CYS A 409 -23.17 -2.12 -9.70
N LEU A 410 -24.05 -2.81 -9.01
CA LEU A 410 -24.27 -4.25 -9.20
C LEU A 410 -25.39 -4.57 -10.21
N GLN A 411 -25.91 -3.61 -10.95
CA GLN A 411 -26.85 -3.85 -12.02
C GLN A 411 -26.22 -4.67 -13.15
N PRO A 412 -26.94 -5.62 -13.77
CA PRO A 412 -26.40 -6.48 -14.84
C PRO A 412 -25.83 -5.75 -16.05
N SER A 413 -26.27 -4.51 -16.28
CA SER A 413 -25.79 -3.65 -17.38
C SER A 413 -24.39 -3.04 -17.11
N ARG A 414 -23.91 -3.13 -15.89
CA ARG A 414 -22.63 -2.54 -15.47
C ARG A 414 -21.46 -3.46 -15.76
N ASP A 415 -20.23 -2.93 -15.67
CA ASP A 415 -18.99 -3.66 -15.93
C ASP A 415 -18.92 -4.97 -15.13
N PRO A 416 -18.74 -6.14 -15.80
CA PRO A 416 -18.67 -7.43 -15.13
C PRO A 416 -17.53 -7.55 -14.11
N GLN A 417 -16.35 -7.01 -14.42
CA GLN A 417 -15.18 -7.09 -13.53
C GLN A 417 -15.40 -6.24 -12.27
N MET A 418 -16.05 -5.10 -12.40
CA MET A 418 -16.45 -4.27 -11.27
C MET A 418 -17.44 -5.04 -10.38
N ARG A 419 -18.45 -5.69 -10.98
CA ARG A 419 -19.44 -6.47 -10.22
C ARG A 419 -18.79 -7.62 -9.46
N LEU A 420 -17.82 -8.31 -10.06
CA LEU A 420 -17.06 -9.38 -9.38
C LEU A 420 -16.32 -8.85 -8.14
N LYS A 421 -15.64 -7.72 -8.26
CA LYS A 421 -14.94 -7.07 -7.13
C LYS A 421 -15.92 -6.69 -6.02
N LEU A 422 -17.04 -6.10 -6.36
CA LEU A 422 -18.03 -5.67 -5.38
C LEU A 422 -18.73 -6.83 -4.68
N PHE A 423 -19.03 -7.92 -5.39
CA PHE A 423 -19.56 -9.14 -4.77
C PHE A 423 -18.57 -9.76 -3.79
N SER A 424 -17.29 -9.81 -4.15
CA SER A 424 -16.25 -10.28 -3.24
C SER A 424 -16.17 -9.42 -1.98
N THR A 425 -16.20 -8.11 -2.13
CA THR A 425 -16.20 -7.14 -1.03
C THR A 425 -17.41 -7.33 -0.12
N LEU A 426 -18.61 -7.43 -0.71
CA LEU A 426 -19.86 -7.61 0.02
C LEU A 426 -19.87 -8.96 0.76
N SER A 427 -19.41 -10.02 0.13
CA SER A 427 -19.31 -11.34 0.77
C SER A 427 -18.40 -11.31 2.00
N THR A 428 -17.27 -10.61 1.92
CA THR A 428 -16.34 -10.49 3.04
C THR A 428 -16.98 -9.84 4.26
N VAL A 429 -17.74 -8.78 4.07
CA VAL A 429 -18.39 -8.10 5.21
C VAL A 429 -19.62 -8.86 5.71
N LEU A 430 -20.33 -9.57 4.85
CA LEU A 430 -21.50 -10.38 5.26
C LEU A 430 -21.10 -11.58 6.13
N LEU A 431 -19.92 -12.17 5.92
CA LEU A 431 -19.41 -13.25 6.76
C LEU A 431 -19.19 -12.83 8.21
N ARG A 432 -19.00 -11.52 8.45
CA ARG A 432 -18.83 -10.93 9.77
C ARG A 432 -19.86 -9.82 10.00
N ALA A 433 -21.08 -10.03 9.56
CA ALA A 433 -22.10 -9.00 9.46
C ALA A 433 -22.39 -8.29 10.78
N THR A 434 -22.41 -9.01 11.89
CA THR A 434 -22.66 -8.45 13.24
C THR A 434 -21.65 -7.39 13.63
N ASP A 435 -20.38 -7.60 13.25
CA ASP A 435 -19.27 -6.71 13.58
C ASP A 435 -18.99 -5.67 12.49
N THR A 436 -19.71 -5.71 11.39
CA THR A 436 -19.50 -4.83 10.23
C THR A 436 -20.81 -4.19 9.77
N ILE A 437 -21.40 -4.71 8.70
CA ILE A 437 -22.58 -4.12 8.02
C ILE A 437 -23.83 -4.03 8.91
N ASP A 438 -24.00 -4.93 9.86
CA ASP A 438 -25.12 -4.95 10.80
C ASP A 438 -24.76 -4.49 12.22
N SER A 439 -23.67 -3.77 12.39
CA SER A 439 -23.23 -3.28 13.70
C SER A 439 -24.27 -2.42 14.43
N GLN A 440 -25.18 -1.78 13.70
CA GLN A 440 -26.27 -0.96 14.23
C GLN A 440 -27.64 -1.66 14.18
N GLY A 441 -27.70 -2.91 13.74
CA GLY A 441 -28.94 -3.65 13.58
C GLY A 441 -29.87 -3.13 12.48
N GLN A 442 -29.36 -2.31 11.55
CA GLN A 442 -30.13 -1.69 10.48
C GLN A 442 -30.05 -2.42 9.14
N PHE A 443 -29.11 -3.35 8.97
CA PHE A 443 -28.93 -4.07 7.71
C PHE A 443 -30.17 -4.83 7.25
N PRO A 444 -30.95 -5.50 8.12
CA PRO A 444 -32.17 -6.19 7.70
C PRO A 444 -33.18 -5.30 6.98
N SER A 445 -33.18 -3.99 7.21
CA SER A 445 -34.07 -3.06 6.47
C SER A 445 -33.70 -2.93 4.99
N TYR A 446 -32.48 -3.34 4.60
CA TYR A 446 -31.99 -3.35 3.21
C TYR A 446 -32.10 -4.74 2.56
N LEU A 447 -32.63 -5.72 3.26
CA LEU A 447 -32.70 -7.11 2.78
C LEU A 447 -33.43 -7.23 1.44
N GLU A 448 -34.51 -6.52 1.27
CA GLU A 448 -35.27 -6.51 0.00
C GLU A 448 -34.39 -5.96 -1.15
N THR A 449 -33.63 -4.89 -0.92
CA THR A 449 -32.70 -4.35 -1.89
C THR A 449 -31.62 -5.39 -2.27
N VAL A 450 -31.05 -6.07 -1.29
CA VAL A 450 -30.01 -7.08 -1.51
C VAL A 450 -30.57 -8.26 -2.32
N THR A 451 -31.75 -8.76 -1.97
CA THR A 451 -32.34 -9.95 -2.61
C THR A 451 -32.90 -9.66 -3.98
N LYS A 452 -33.72 -8.63 -4.11
CA LYS A 452 -34.45 -8.33 -5.35
C LYS A 452 -33.67 -7.49 -6.35
N ASP A 453 -32.91 -6.51 -5.87
CA ASP A 453 -32.23 -5.54 -6.74
C ASP A 453 -30.79 -5.93 -7.04
N ILE A 454 -30.13 -6.67 -6.16
CA ILE A 454 -28.72 -7.05 -6.29
C ILE A 454 -28.54 -8.52 -6.66
N LEU A 455 -29.01 -9.46 -5.84
CA LEU A 455 -28.77 -10.88 -6.05
C LEU A 455 -29.60 -11.49 -7.17
N ALA A 456 -30.92 -11.27 -7.17
CA ALA A 456 -31.81 -11.87 -8.16
C ALA A 456 -31.41 -11.55 -9.61
N PRO A 457 -31.13 -10.30 -9.99
CA PRO A 457 -30.70 -9.98 -11.36
C PRO A 457 -29.40 -10.64 -11.76
N ASN A 458 -28.47 -10.84 -10.82
CA ASN A 458 -27.15 -11.41 -11.07
C ASN A 458 -27.12 -12.95 -10.98
N LEU A 459 -28.19 -13.58 -10.55
CA LEU A 459 -28.36 -15.03 -10.53
C LEU A 459 -29.08 -15.56 -11.78
N GLN A 460 -29.59 -14.68 -12.64
CA GLN A 460 -30.23 -15.08 -13.90
C GLN A 460 -29.20 -15.70 -14.83
N TRP A 461 -29.61 -16.76 -15.52
CA TRP A 461 -28.72 -17.46 -16.43
C TRP A 461 -28.47 -16.65 -17.71
N HIS A 462 -27.20 -16.50 -18.03
CA HIS A 462 -26.69 -15.99 -19.30
C HIS A 462 -25.51 -16.83 -19.74
N ALA A 463 -25.33 -17.01 -21.05
CA ALA A 463 -24.23 -17.78 -21.58
C ALA A 463 -22.86 -17.08 -21.40
N GLY A 464 -21.81 -17.88 -21.28
CA GLY A 464 -20.43 -17.40 -21.27
C GLY A 464 -19.74 -17.49 -19.90
N ARG A 465 -18.40 -17.51 -19.93
CA ARG A 465 -17.58 -17.65 -18.72
C ARG A 465 -17.73 -16.51 -17.75
N THR A 466 -17.84 -15.28 -18.26
CA THR A 466 -18.02 -14.08 -17.43
C THR A 466 -19.35 -14.11 -16.69
N ALA A 467 -20.43 -14.48 -17.39
CA ALA A 467 -21.74 -14.62 -16.78
C ALA A 467 -21.76 -15.70 -15.70
N ALA A 468 -21.10 -16.83 -15.94
CA ALA A 468 -20.94 -17.89 -14.95
C ALA A 468 -20.16 -17.43 -13.72
N ALA A 469 -19.09 -16.65 -13.89
CA ALA A 469 -18.31 -16.08 -12.80
C ALA A 469 -19.15 -15.11 -11.95
N ILE A 470 -20.00 -14.29 -12.55
CA ILE A 470 -20.91 -13.39 -11.85
C ILE A 470 -21.91 -14.21 -11.02
N ARG A 471 -22.51 -15.25 -11.60
CA ARG A 471 -23.44 -16.11 -10.84
C ARG A 471 -22.76 -16.78 -9.66
N THR A 472 -21.54 -17.28 -9.84
CA THR A 472 -20.74 -17.85 -8.75
C THR A 472 -20.49 -16.84 -7.64
N ALA A 473 -20.12 -15.60 -7.99
CA ALA A 473 -19.91 -14.52 -7.03
C ALA A 473 -21.21 -14.16 -6.29
N ALA A 474 -22.33 -14.10 -6.99
CA ALA A 474 -23.63 -13.82 -6.39
C ALA A 474 -24.08 -14.95 -5.46
N VAL A 475 -23.87 -16.21 -5.83
CA VAL A 475 -24.14 -17.37 -4.97
C VAL A 475 -23.28 -17.34 -3.71
N SER A 476 -22.00 -17.02 -3.83
CA SER A 476 -21.10 -16.89 -2.69
C SER A 476 -21.55 -15.77 -1.74
N CYS A 477 -22.03 -14.66 -2.30
CA CYS A 477 -22.61 -13.56 -1.52
C CYS A 477 -23.88 -14.00 -0.79
N LEU A 478 -24.77 -14.73 -1.46
CA LEU A 478 -25.98 -15.30 -0.84
C LEU A 478 -25.62 -16.27 0.28
N TRP A 479 -24.62 -17.09 0.09
CA TRP A 479 -24.11 -17.97 1.14
C TRP A 479 -23.63 -17.20 2.36
N ALA A 480 -22.83 -16.15 2.14
CA ALA A 480 -22.40 -15.27 3.22
C ALA A 480 -23.57 -14.63 3.96
N LEU A 481 -24.59 -14.17 3.24
CA LEU A 481 -25.79 -13.59 3.81
C LEU A 481 -26.55 -14.59 4.70
N THR A 482 -26.78 -15.80 4.21
CA THR A 482 -27.53 -16.82 4.96
C THR A 482 -26.74 -17.38 6.15
N SER A 483 -25.40 -17.32 6.09
CA SER A 483 -24.50 -17.77 7.16
C SER A 483 -24.23 -16.70 8.21
N SER A 484 -24.68 -15.46 8.00
CA SER A 484 -24.32 -14.31 8.82
C SER A 484 -25.00 -14.27 10.21
N GLU A 485 -26.02 -15.08 10.43
CA GLU A 485 -26.81 -15.16 11.67
C GLU A 485 -27.57 -13.86 12.06
N VAL A 486 -27.59 -12.86 11.19
CA VAL A 486 -28.29 -11.59 11.43
C VAL A 486 -29.74 -11.62 10.95
N LEU A 487 -30.14 -12.64 10.19
CA LEU A 487 -31.50 -12.76 9.65
C LEU A 487 -32.35 -13.66 10.54
N SER A 488 -33.61 -13.23 10.78
CA SER A 488 -34.60 -14.06 11.43
C SER A 488 -35.09 -15.18 10.51
N ALA A 489 -35.74 -16.20 11.07
CA ALA A 489 -36.32 -17.28 10.27
C ALA A 489 -37.32 -16.77 9.21
N LYS A 490 -38.10 -15.76 9.54
CA LYS A 490 -39.04 -15.13 8.59
C LYS A 490 -38.29 -14.42 7.45
N GLN A 491 -37.20 -13.73 7.76
CA GLN A 491 -36.39 -13.05 6.75
C GLN A 491 -35.72 -14.05 5.82
N ILE A 492 -35.20 -15.17 6.35
CA ILE A 492 -34.68 -16.27 5.53
C ILE A 492 -35.76 -16.88 4.65
N GLN A 493 -36.97 -17.01 5.15
CA GLN A 493 -38.12 -17.46 4.34
C GLN A 493 -38.39 -16.50 3.18
N ASP A 494 -38.37 -15.20 3.42
CA ASP A 494 -38.55 -14.19 2.38
C ASP A 494 -37.47 -14.28 1.30
N VAL A 495 -36.22 -14.50 1.72
CA VAL A 495 -35.08 -14.72 0.80
C VAL A 495 -35.28 -16.01 -0.01
N GLN A 496 -35.67 -17.07 0.64
CA GLN A 496 -35.98 -18.36 -0.01
C GLN A 496 -37.09 -18.23 -1.07
N GLU A 497 -38.17 -17.58 -0.74
CA GLU A 497 -39.30 -17.39 -1.69
C GLU A 497 -38.85 -16.63 -2.95
N THR A 498 -37.94 -15.66 -2.79
CA THR A 498 -37.45 -14.85 -3.90
C THR A 498 -36.40 -15.59 -4.73
N LEU A 499 -35.46 -16.30 -4.10
CA LEU A 499 -34.24 -16.78 -4.73
C LEU A 499 -34.15 -18.31 -4.93
N MET A 500 -34.99 -19.11 -4.30
CA MET A 500 -34.92 -20.58 -4.41
C MET A 500 -34.92 -21.08 -5.88
N PRO A 501 -35.80 -20.59 -6.77
CA PRO A 501 -35.81 -21.06 -8.16
C PRO A 501 -34.45 -20.81 -8.86
N GLN A 502 -33.82 -19.70 -8.58
CA GLN A 502 -32.52 -19.35 -9.18
C GLN A 502 -31.38 -20.16 -8.56
N VAL A 503 -31.40 -20.41 -7.25
CA VAL A 503 -30.40 -21.26 -6.59
C VAL A 503 -30.48 -22.69 -7.10
N LEU A 504 -31.67 -23.22 -7.38
CA LEU A 504 -31.84 -24.54 -7.99
C LEU A 504 -31.17 -24.62 -9.36
N THR A 505 -31.21 -23.55 -10.17
CA THR A 505 -30.53 -23.54 -11.46
C THR A 505 -29.01 -23.52 -11.31
N THR A 506 -28.47 -22.92 -10.24
CA THR A 506 -27.03 -22.91 -9.98
C THR A 506 -26.45 -24.25 -9.55
N LEU A 507 -27.29 -25.22 -9.21
CA LEU A 507 -26.87 -26.61 -9.00
C LEU A 507 -26.29 -27.27 -10.27
N GLU A 508 -26.59 -26.73 -11.44
CA GLU A 508 -26.13 -27.24 -12.74
C GLU A 508 -24.92 -26.46 -13.30
N GLU A 509 -24.34 -25.55 -12.54
CA GLU A 509 -23.15 -24.80 -12.96
C GLU A 509 -21.92 -25.70 -13.12
N ASP A 510 -21.03 -25.33 -14.04
CA ASP A 510 -19.78 -26.07 -14.30
C ASP A 510 -18.83 -26.06 -13.09
N SER A 511 -18.84 -24.99 -12.31
CA SER A 511 -18.02 -24.84 -11.11
C SER A 511 -18.48 -25.78 -9.99
N GLN A 512 -17.61 -26.68 -9.58
CA GLN A 512 -17.82 -27.55 -8.42
C GLN A 512 -18.15 -26.74 -7.16
N MET A 513 -17.41 -25.66 -6.93
CA MET A 513 -17.60 -24.80 -5.77
C MET A 513 -18.99 -24.18 -5.76
N THR A 514 -19.48 -23.73 -6.92
CA THR A 514 -20.82 -23.17 -7.07
C THR A 514 -21.88 -24.21 -6.73
N ARG A 515 -21.77 -25.43 -7.25
CA ARG A 515 -22.71 -26.52 -6.95
C ARG A 515 -22.72 -26.87 -5.46
N LEU A 516 -21.52 -26.95 -4.85
CA LEU A 516 -21.38 -27.22 -3.42
C LEU A 516 -22.04 -26.17 -2.55
N ILE A 517 -21.75 -24.89 -2.83
CA ILE A 517 -22.34 -23.75 -2.09
C ILE A 517 -23.84 -23.72 -2.28
N SER A 518 -24.34 -23.98 -3.48
CA SER A 518 -25.78 -24.04 -3.77
C SER A 518 -26.49 -25.10 -2.94
N CYS A 519 -25.90 -26.29 -2.80
CA CYS A 519 -26.42 -27.33 -1.89
C CYS A 519 -26.50 -26.85 -0.45
N ARG A 520 -25.46 -26.19 0.02
CA ARG A 520 -25.40 -25.64 1.40
C ARG A 520 -26.44 -24.56 1.63
N ILE A 521 -26.66 -23.69 0.65
CA ILE A 521 -27.69 -22.63 0.73
C ILE A 521 -29.06 -23.27 0.82
N ILE A 522 -29.39 -24.26 -0.02
CA ILE A 522 -30.65 -24.97 -0.01
C ILE A 522 -30.85 -25.68 1.34
N ASN A 523 -29.80 -26.31 1.86
CA ASN A 523 -29.84 -26.93 3.18
C ASN A 523 -30.20 -25.92 4.30
N THR A 524 -29.60 -24.74 4.27
CA THR A 524 -29.87 -23.67 5.23
C THR A 524 -31.31 -23.17 5.10
N PHE A 525 -31.80 -22.96 3.89
CA PHE A 525 -33.19 -22.57 3.63
C PHE A 525 -34.17 -23.59 4.20
N LEU A 526 -33.94 -24.86 3.92
CA LEU A 526 -34.81 -25.94 4.39
C LEU A 526 -34.76 -26.10 5.90
N LYS A 527 -33.59 -26.00 6.53
CA LYS A 527 -33.46 -26.06 7.99
C LYS A 527 -34.21 -24.95 8.70
N THR A 528 -34.17 -23.74 8.14
CA THR A 528 -34.71 -22.56 8.81
C THR A 528 -36.19 -22.35 8.54
N SER A 529 -36.64 -22.59 7.32
CA SER A 529 -37.99 -22.23 6.88
C SER A 529 -38.71 -23.31 6.06
N GLY A 530 -38.13 -24.50 5.92
CA GLY A 530 -38.63 -25.55 5.05
C GLY A 530 -40.04 -26.04 5.44
N SER A 531 -40.33 -26.12 6.74
CA SER A 531 -41.66 -26.53 7.25
C SER A 531 -42.76 -25.53 6.91
N MET A 532 -42.39 -24.28 6.62
CA MET A 532 -43.35 -23.23 6.22
C MET A 532 -43.42 -23.07 4.70
N THR A 533 -42.67 -23.89 3.95
CA THR A 533 -42.64 -23.83 2.48
C THR A 533 -43.91 -24.51 1.90
N ASP A 534 -44.49 -23.90 0.87
CA ASP A 534 -45.59 -24.47 0.11
C ASP A 534 -45.22 -25.89 -0.41
N PRO A 535 -46.06 -26.90 -0.21
CA PRO A 535 -45.84 -28.26 -0.68
C PRO A 535 -45.47 -28.39 -2.16
N GLU A 536 -46.06 -27.59 -3.04
CA GLU A 536 -45.76 -27.61 -4.47
C GLU A 536 -44.32 -27.14 -4.73
N LYS A 537 -43.82 -26.16 -3.97
CA LYS A 537 -42.45 -25.70 -4.06
C LYS A 537 -41.48 -26.70 -3.47
N LEU A 538 -41.83 -27.32 -2.35
CA LEU A 538 -40.99 -28.31 -1.67
C LEU A 538 -40.72 -29.54 -2.57
N ILE A 539 -41.75 -30.01 -3.28
CA ILE A 539 -41.62 -31.13 -4.23
C ILE A 539 -40.65 -30.83 -5.38
N LYS A 540 -40.51 -29.57 -5.78
CA LYS A 540 -39.62 -29.19 -6.87
C LYS A 540 -38.12 -29.24 -6.49
N ILE A 541 -37.79 -29.33 -5.21
CA ILE A 541 -36.41 -29.25 -4.71
C ILE A 541 -35.71 -30.58 -4.78
N TYR A 542 -36.34 -31.68 -4.31
CA TYR A 542 -35.66 -32.95 -4.17
C TYR A 542 -35.12 -33.54 -5.50
N PRO A 543 -35.82 -33.41 -6.65
CA PRO A 543 -35.27 -33.94 -7.91
C PRO A 543 -33.95 -33.33 -8.31
N GLU A 544 -33.76 -32.04 -8.05
CA GLU A 544 -32.53 -31.35 -8.34
C GLU A 544 -31.37 -31.80 -7.43
N LEU A 545 -31.67 -32.11 -6.18
CA LEU A 545 -30.71 -32.69 -5.25
C LEU A 545 -30.32 -34.12 -5.63
N LEU A 546 -31.28 -34.92 -6.10
CA LEU A 546 -31.02 -36.29 -6.60
C LEU A 546 -30.02 -36.29 -7.76
N LYS A 547 -30.13 -35.35 -8.68
CA LYS A 547 -29.19 -35.22 -9.78
C LYS A 547 -27.75 -35.00 -9.26
N ARG A 548 -27.59 -34.33 -8.12
CA ARG A 548 -26.26 -34.06 -7.52
C ARG A 548 -25.66 -35.31 -6.85
N LEU A 549 -26.42 -36.37 -6.62
CA LEU A 549 -25.88 -37.63 -6.14
C LEU A 549 -25.00 -38.35 -7.21
N ASP A 550 -25.17 -38.00 -8.48
CA ASP A 550 -24.32 -38.45 -9.61
C ASP A 550 -23.20 -37.45 -9.94
N ASP A 551 -22.96 -36.45 -9.09
CA ASP A 551 -21.93 -35.44 -9.35
C ASP A 551 -20.54 -36.05 -9.38
N VAL A 552 -19.64 -35.48 -10.20
CA VAL A 552 -18.25 -35.92 -10.30
C VAL A 552 -17.45 -35.64 -9.00
N SER A 553 -17.94 -34.72 -8.17
CA SER A 553 -17.33 -34.37 -6.88
C SER A 553 -18.01 -35.08 -5.72
N ASN A 554 -17.24 -35.81 -4.93
CA ASN A 554 -17.75 -36.43 -3.71
C ASN A 554 -18.26 -35.40 -2.68
N ASP A 555 -17.64 -34.22 -2.61
CA ASP A 555 -18.08 -33.15 -1.73
C ASP A 555 -19.51 -32.67 -2.07
N VAL A 556 -19.79 -32.52 -3.36
CA VAL A 556 -21.13 -32.15 -3.84
C VAL A 556 -22.12 -33.28 -3.56
N ARG A 557 -21.74 -34.52 -3.81
CA ARG A 557 -22.58 -35.71 -3.52
C ARG A 557 -22.93 -35.80 -2.04
N MET A 558 -21.95 -35.60 -1.16
CA MET A 558 -22.14 -35.59 0.30
C MET A 558 -23.06 -34.45 0.75
N ALA A 559 -22.86 -33.24 0.19
CA ALA A 559 -23.71 -32.09 0.48
C ALA A 559 -25.15 -32.28 0.02
N ALA A 560 -25.34 -32.89 -1.15
CA ALA A 560 -26.68 -33.26 -1.67
C ALA A 560 -27.38 -34.27 -0.77
N ALA A 561 -26.65 -35.30 -0.32
CA ALA A 561 -27.20 -36.30 0.61
C ALA A 561 -27.62 -35.66 1.94
N SER A 562 -26.77 -34.81 2.51
CA SER A 562 -27.07 -34.07 3.74
C SER A 562 -28.28 -33.17 3.58
N THR A 563 -28.42 -32.52 2.43
CA THR A 563 -29.56 -31.65 2.12
C THR A 563 -30.86 -32.45 1.97
N LEU A 564 -30.80 -33.64 1.41
CA LEU A 564 -31.93 -34.57 1.32
C LEU A 564 -32.42 -35.03 2.70
N VAL A 565 -31.51 -35.23 3.64
CA VAL A 565 -31.89 -35.49 5.05
C VAL A 565 -32.77 -34.33 5.57
N THR A 566 -32.33 -33.10 5.35
CA THR A 566 -33.08 -31.91 5.78
C THR A 566 -34.44 -31.80 5.07
N TRP A 567 -34.48 -32.11 3.77
CA TRP A 567 -35.73 -32.12 3.01
C TRP A 567 -36.74 -33.14 3.59
N LEU A 568 -36.27 -34.33 3.94
CA LEU A 568 -37.12 -35.35 4.58
C LEU A 568 -37.63 -34.88 5.95
N GLN A 569 -36.82 -34.18 6.72
CA GLN A 569 -37.22 -33.59 8.00
C GLN A 569 -38.33 -32.56 7.80
N CYS A 570 -38.25 -31.75 6.73
CA CYS A 570 -39.31 -30.81 6.38
C CYS A 570 -40.65 -31.53 6.04
N VAL A 571 -40.57 -32.61 5.33
CA VAL A 571 -41.76 -33.44 5.01
C VAL A 571 -42.36 -34.09 6.26
N LYS A 572 -41.51 -34.57 7.18
CA LYS A 572 -41.99 -35.12 8.47
C LYS A 572 -42.72 -34.07 9.31
N GLY A 573 -42.30 -32.83 9.29
CA GLY A 573 -42.92 -31.72 10.02
C GLY A 573 -44.14 -31.12 9.34
N ALA A 574 -44.46 -31.53 8.11
CA ALA A 574 -45.55 -30.97 7.35
C ALA A 574 -46.89 -31.63 7.70
N ASP A 575 -47.95 -30.85 7.61
CA ASP A 575 -49.31 -31.39 7.67
C ASP A 575 -49.66 -32.06 6.33
N GLY A 576 -50.34 -33.21 6.38
CA GLY A 576 -50.75 -33.91 5.17
C GLY A 576 -49.66 -34.68 4.47
N LYS A 577 -48.92 -35.52 5.21
CA LYS A 577 -47.82 -36.37 4.71
C LYS A 577 -48.20 -37.22 3.49
N SER A 578 -49.45 -37.64 3.36
CA SER A 578 -49.94 -38.41 2.22
C SER A 578 -49.76 -37.70 0.87
N TYR A 579 -49.70 -36.40 0.86
CA TYR A 579 -49.42 -35.60 -0.34
C TYR A 579 -48.04 -35.92 -0.92
N TYR A 580 -47.08 -36.26 -0.09
CA TYR A 580 -45.71 -36.55 -0.48
C TYR A 580 -45.44 -38.03 -0.79
N GLN A 581 -46.43 -38.91 -0.66
CA GLN A 581 -46.24 -40.36 -0.76
C GLN A 581 -45.56 -40.79 -2.08
N SER A 582 -46.03 -40.31 -3.22
CA SER A 582 -45.44 -40.64 -4.52
C SER A 582 -44.05 -40.08 -4.68
N SER A 583 -43.80 -38.87 -4.16
CA SER A 583 -42.49 -38.23 -4.20
C SER A 583 -41.46 -38.97 -3.33
N VAL A 584 -41.86 -39.36 -2.13
CA VAL A 584 -40.99 -40.10 -1.20
C VAL A 584 -40.73 -41.53 -1.72
N GLN A 585 -41.72 -42.16 -2.32
CA GLN A 585 -41.53 -43.46 -2.96
C GLN A 585 -40.52 -43.41 -4.11
N TYR A 586 -40.61 -42.39 -4.96
CA TYR A 586 -39.63 -42.17 -6.01
C TYR A 586 -38.25 -41.90 -5.44
N LEU A 587 -38.17 -41.09 -4.38
CA LEU A 587 -36.91 -40.81 -3.67
C LEU A 587 -36.30 -42.10 -3.10
N TYR A 588 -37.09 -42.96 -2.50
CA TYR A 588 -36.59 -44.26 -2.00
C TYR A 588 -35.95 -45.09 -3.10
N ARG A 589 -36.59 -45.21 -4.27
CA ARG A 589 -36.10 -45.96 -5.42
C ARG A 589 -34.72 -45.44 -5.88
N GLU A 590 -34.62 -44.11 -6.05
CA GLU A 590 -33.40 -43.49 -6.51
C GLU A 590 -32.27 -43.58 -5.46
N LEU A 591 -32.58 -43.41 -4.19
CA LEU A 591 -31.59 -43.56 -3.11
C LEU A 591 -31.08 -44.98 -3.00
N LEU A 592 -31.94 -45.99 -3.21
CA LEU A 592 -31.54 -47.39 -3.19
C LEU A 592 -30.56 -47.74 -4.32
N VAL A 593 -30.63 -47.07 -5.47
CA VAL A 593 -29.62 -47.16 -6.53
C VAL A 593 -28.27 -46.65 -6.03
N HIS A 594 -28.26 -45.52 -5.40
CA HIS A 594 -27.03 -44.88 -4.85
C HIS A 594 -26.51 -45.60 -3.61
N LEU A 595 -27.28 -46.41 -2.94
CA LEU A 595 -26.85 -47.21 -1.81
C LEU A 595 -25.83 -48.30 -2.23
N ASP A 596 -25.78 -48.65 -3.52
CA ASP A 596 -24.78 -49.56 -4.11
C ASP A 596 -23.61 -48.80 -4.77
N ASP A 597 -23.32 -47.58 -4.34
CA ASP A 597 -22.23 -46.78 -4.86
C ASP A 597 -20.86 -47.46 -4.59
N PRO A 598 -19.86 -47.33 -5.48
CA PRO A 598 -18.51 -47.81 -5.24
C PRO A 598 -17.81 -47.19 -4.03
N GLU A 599 -18.13 -45.93 -3.71
CA GLU A 599 -17.56 -45.19 -2.61
C GLU A 599 -18.28 -45.45 -1.29
N ARG A 600 -17.57 -45.99 -0.31
CA ARG A 600 -18.13 -46.34 0.99
C ARG A 600 -18.72 -45.14 1.73
N ALA A 601 -18.06 -43.98 1.65
CA ALA A 601 -18.55 -42.74 2.29
C ALA A 601 -19.91 -42.32 1.74
N ILE A 602 -20.13 -42.50 0.44
CA ILE A 602 -21.40 -42.21 -0.22
C ILE A 602 -22.47 -43.22 0.21
N GLN A 603 -22.13 -44.51 0.27
CA GLN A 603 -23.06 -45.54 0.77
C GLN A 603 -23.52 -45.24 2.20
N ASP A 604 -22.58 -44.85 3.09
CA ASP A 604 -22.90 -44.52 4.46
C ASP A 604 -23.84 -43.29 4.53
N ALA A 605 -23.55 -42.26 3.72
CA ALA A 605 -24.36 -41.05 3.66
C ALA A 605 -25.79 -41.34 3.14
N ILE A 606 -25.93 -42.17 2.08
CA ILE A 606 -27.22 -42.56 1.53
C ILE A 606 -28.00 -43.45 2.51
N LEU A 607 -27.31 -44.32 3.23
CA LEU A 607 -27.95 -45.11 4.30
C LEU A 607 -28.60 -44.20 5.36
N GLU A 608 -27.89 -43.15 5.78
CA GLU A 608 -28.42 -42.20 6.75
C GLU A 608 -29.62 -41.44 6.20
N VAL A 609 -29.63 -41.05 4.91
CA VAL A 609 -30.80 -40.45 4.25
C VAL A 609 -32.00 -41.38 4.30
N LEU A 610 -31.81 -42.63 3.95
CA LEU A 610 -32.87 -43.64 3.95
C LEU A 610 -33.36 -43.94 5.36
N LYS A 611 -32.49 -43.99 6.36
CA LYS A 611 -32.89 -44.13 7.76
C LYS A 611 -33.74 -42.96 8.22
N GLU A 612 -33.37 -41.73 7.88
CA GLU A 612 -34.15 -40.53 8.19
C GLU A 612 -35.53 -40.57 7.54
N GLY A 613 -35.61 -41.00 6.28
CA GLY A 613 -36.87 -41.14 5.54
C GLY A 613 -37.70 -42.33 5.92
N SER A 614 -37.20 -43.30 6.68
CA SER A 614 -37.87 -44.56 7.01
C SER A 614 -39.15 -44.37 7.84
N GLU A 615 -39.22 -43.32 8.61
CA GLU A 615 -40.40 -43.04 9.46
C GLU A 615 -41.60 -42.53 8.67
N LEU A 616 -41.41 -42.05 7.45
CA LEU A 616 -42.50 -41.48 6.66
C LEU A 616 -43.43 -42.56 6.11
N PHE A 617 -42.87 -43.52 5.38
CA PHE A 617 -43.63 -44.63 4.76
C PHE A 617 -42.84 -45.93 4.91
N PRO A 618 -42.78 -46.52 6.11
CA PRO A 618 -41.92 -47.68 6.39
C PRO A 618 -42.24 -48.88 5.49
N ASP A 619 -43.51 -49.14 5.26
CA ASP A 619 -43.97 -50.30 4.43
C ASP A 619 -43.54 -50.13 2.96
N LEU A 620 -43.59 -48.92 2.43
CA LEU A 620 -43.06 -48.63 1.09
C LEU A 620 -41.58 -48.82 0.99
N LEU A 621 -40.82 -48.34 1.99
CA LEU A 621 -39.38 -48.51 2.02
C LEU A 621 -38.96 -49.98 2.09
N VAL A 622 -39.61 -50.77 2.94
CA VAL A 622 -39.36 -52.23 3.03
C VAL A 622 -39.61 -52.90 1.67
N ARG A 623 -40.75 -52.58 1.06
CA ARG A 623 -41.13 -53.13 -0.25
C ARG A 623 -40.08 -52.79 -1.34
N GLU A 624 -39.71 -51.52 -1.42
CA GLU A 624 -38.73 -51.05 -2.41
C GLU A 624 -37.33 -51.64 -2.16
N THR A 625 -36.91 -51.80 -0.90
CA THR A 625 -35.65 -52.40 -0.52
C THR A 625 -35.59 -53.88 -0.86
N GLU A 626 -36.63 -54.64 -0.52
CA GLU A 626 -36.71 -56.05 -0.85
C GLU A 626 -36.74 -56.31 -2.37
N ALA A 627 -37.29 -55.39 -3.15
CA ALA A 627 -37.32 -55.49 -4.60
C ALA A 627 -35.95 -55.34 -5.26
N VAL A 628 -34.96 -54.72 -4.59
CA VAL A 628 -33.62 -54.43 -5.17
C VAL A 628 -32.45 -55.08 -4.43
N ILE A 629 -32.67 -55.68 -3.27
CA ILE A 629 -31.60 -56.24 -2.43
C ILE A 629 -30.73 -57.27 -3.18
N HIS A 630 -31.36 -58.07 -4.02
CA HIS A 630 -30.69 -59.09 -4.83
C HIS A 630 -29.88 -58.50 -6.01
N LYS A 631 -30.09 -57.23 -6.32
CA LYS A 631 -29.37 -56.53 -7.41
C LYS A 631 -28.10 -55.82 -6.96
N HIS A 632 -27.97 -55.60 -5.64
CA HIS A 632 -26.80 -54.91 -5.08
C HIS A 632 -25.57 -55.82 -5.05
N ARG A 633 -24.41 -55.25 -5.21
CA ARG A 633 -23.12 -55.94 -5.09
C ARG A 633 -22.92 -56.57 -3.71
N SER A 634 -23.47 -55.89 -2.68
CA SER A 634 -23.49 -56.41 -1.31
C SER A 634 -24.87 -56.09 -0.69
N ALA A 635 -25.47 -57.07 -0.05
CA ALA A 635 -26.72 -56.91 0.65
C ALA A 635 -26.60 -56.20 2.01
N THR A 636 -25.35 -55.97 2.47
CA THR A 636 -25.10 -55.46 3.84
C THR A 636 -25.84 -54.19 4.16
N TYR A 637 -25.81 -53.18 3.31
CA TYR A 637 -26.48 -51.90 3.55
C TYR A 637 -27.98 -52.05 3.52
N CYS A 638 -28.55 -52.81 2.62
CA CYS A 638 -29.97 -53.09 2.58
C CYS A 638 -30.45 -53.84 3.83
N GLU A 639 -29.65 -54.81 4.31
CA GLU A 639 -29.94 -55.51 5.57
C GLU A 639 -29.90 -54.59 6.77
N GLN A 640 -28.93 -53.69 6.86
CA GLN A 640 -28.87 -52.66 7.92
C GLN A 640 -30.10 -51.75 7.90
N LEU A 641 -30.53 -51.35 6.70
CA LEU A 641 -31.70 -50.52 6.54
C LEU A 641 -32.95 -51.25 6.99
N LEU A 642 -33.14 -52.51 6.59
CA LEU A 642 -34.29 -53.31 7.00
C LEU A 642 -34.34 -53.53 8.50
N GLN A 643 -33.18 -53.78 9.13
CA GLN A 643 -33.08 -53.89 10.58
C GLN A 643 -33.45 -52.60 11.27
N HIS A 644 -33.01 -51.44 10.75
CA HIS A 644 -33.35 -50.14 11.30
C HIS A 644 -34.88 -49.89 11.26
N VAL A 645 -35.53 -50.23 10.16
CA VAL A 645 -36.99 -50.03 10.01
C VAL A 645 -37.75 -50.91 10.98
N GLN A 646 -37.30 -52.15 11.21
CA GLN A 646 -37.96 -53.07 12.16
C GLN A 646 -37.74 -52.66 13.63
N ALA A 647 -36.61 -52.02 13.96
CA ALA A 647 -36.32 -51.56 15.31
C ALA A 647 -37.08 -50.34 15.76
N VAL A 648 -37.67 -49.54 14.83
CA VAL A 648 -38.49 -48.35 15.14
C VAL A 648 -39.87 -48.84 15.54
N PRO A 649 -40.40 -48.54 16.78
CA PRO A 649 -41.73 -48.92 17.17
C PRO A 649 -42.73 -48.19 16.26
N ALA A 650 -43.77 -48.91 15.81
CA ALA A 650 -44.87 -48.32 15.09
C ALA A 650 -45.50 -47.22 15.97
N THR A 651 -45.21 -45.97 15.66
CA THR A 651 -45.91 -44.82 16.24
C THR A 651 -47.35 -44.88 15.74
N GLN A 652 -48.28 -45.19 16.65
CA GLN A 652 -49.71 -45.15 16.45
C GLN A 652 -50.20 -43.75 16.07
#